data_4ec661195a98c4c97bcdbca826f32530
#
_entry.id   4ec661195a98c4c97bcdbca826f32530
#
_cell.length_a   1.000
_cell.length_b   1.000
_cell.length_c   1.000
_cell.angle_alpha   90.00
_cell.angle_beta   90.00
_cell.angle_gamma   90.00
#
_symmetry.space_group_name_H-M   'P 1'
#
loop_
_entity.id
_entity.type
_entity.pdbx_description
1 polymer ?
#
loop_
_entity_poly.entity_id
_entity_poly.type
_entity_poly.pdbx_seq_one_letter_code
_entity_poly.pdbx_strand_id
1 'polypeptide(L)'
;MKKTFLLSCLMLAAMPVMAAYTGHVYVDKNKNGVFDQSEKPLAGIKVSDGLNVVETAADGSFTLPGHERERFIFITTPSGYKTFNRHYHKIEKKQSGYDFDLIPYSGRIRKDGSHRYIHITDTEIFNTENHADWVNNVRDYARNEQAAFIIHTGDICYEKGLKAHIKLMNTENMDCPVFYCIGNHDLVKGKYGEELFESIYGPVYYSFDAGNVHYVVTPMPGGDHAPGYTSDDVCRWLKNDLTHIRPGTPVVVFNHDLLTYEDTFIFKSKNAGSINLNEYNLKAWVYGHWHINYMKKQGDVYSVCTSSLDKGGIDHSTTAFRVMHVDSKGDFTSELRYTYLDKNICIASPAGVMASGVLPVAVNVYSSVSPVREVLYTCLADGKPVLKNKRLLQSTDWSWNGELPLSHKYVGKELTLRVTARFNNGEIAEAESNFICRTEKTVPLFSADWDNLSGNAKHSAPVSAPLNLPLQLAWTNNVGANLYMTSPLIHKGKVIVASVDEDLKGAGHVYALNGKDGTILWSCPVRNSIKNSIAVDSDIVFAQDAQGFLYAIDTETGKLCWEKQLPVNGLPALIDGLVAGEGVVYAGTGKGLCAFEARTGKQLWKNEGWGQGEGTTSTLTLGNNLLVAGAQWNALYGNDAKTGEKLWAVSDNGLRNRGASPAMHGALLYLISDKSFFILEAATGKVIVRKPLPYNVDVTSTPLLTDKEIIFGSAQKGLIALDSETLEEKWTCPVGDALVYTCPYSRQPSATIETSAVWAGDIVYVAASDGTVYGINKEDGKVVWKHATGAPMFGSVALSGNALVVSDFGGNVYLFCK
;
A
#
# COMPACT_ATOMS: atom_id res chain seq x y z
N MET A 1 9.68 -72.29 59.85
CA MET A 1 9.09 -70.90 60.05
C MET A 1 10.15 -69.88 59.84
N LYS A 2 10.19 -69.23 58.67
CA LYS A 2 11.01 -68.12 58.43
C LYS A 2 10.09 -66.92 58.04
N LYS A 3 10.05 -65.88 58.87
CA LYS A 3 9.32 -64.67 58.67
C LYS A 3 10.16 -63.75 57.76
N THR A 4 9.61 -63.44 56.59
CA THR A 4 10.17 -62.44 55.67
C THR A 4 9.53 -61.09 55.96
N PHE A 5 10.31 -60.13 56.39
CA PHE A 5 9.92 -58.70 56.53
C PHE A 5 9.95 -58.07 55.20
N LEU A 6 8.85 -57.54 54.69
CA LEU A 6 8.73 -56.68 53.52
C LEU A 6 8.95 -55.21 53.97
N LEU A 7 10.05 -54.62 53.54
CA LEU A 7 10.29 -53.21 53.75
C LEU A 7 9.70 -52.43 52.58
N SER A 8 8.58 -51.74 52.77
CA SER A 8 7.97 -50.83 51.78
C SER A 8 8.73 -49.51 51.78
N CYS A 9 9.58 -49.26 50.78
CA CYS A 9 10.09 -47.95 50.49
C CYS A 9 9.01 -47.05 49.86
N LEU A 10 8.44 -46.12 50.60
CA LEU A 10 7.70 -45.01 50.04
C LEU A 10 8.72 -44.08 49.29
N MET A 11 8.73 -44.14 48.01
CA MET A 11 9.32 -43.06 47.19
C MET A 11 8.38 -41.85 47.28
N LEU A 12 8.70 -40.85 48.08
CA LEU A 12 8.15 -39.50 47.90
C LEU A 12 8.74 -38.97 46.60
N ALA A 13 7.94 -38.92 45.53
CA ALA A 13 8.23 -38.12 44.35
C ALA A 13 8.23 -36.67 44.83
N ALA A 14 9.43 -36.08 44.94
CA ALA A 14 9.56 -34.63 45.08
C ALA A 14 9.00 -33.99 43.77
N MET A 15 7.79 -33.48 43.87
CA MET A 15 7.31 -32.59 42.81
C MET A 15 8.25 -31.38 42.80
N PRO A 16 8.79 -30.95 41.67
CA PRO A 16 9.56 -29.71 41.60
C PRO A 16 8.66 -28.60 42.14
N VAL A 17 9.08 -27.91 43.18
CA VAL A 17 8.46 -26.66 43.62
C VAL A 17 8.66 -25.68 42.49
N MET A 18 7.61 -25.39 41.73
CA MET A 18 7.63 -24.35 40.73
C MET A 18 7.85 -23.01 41.44
N ALA A 19 8.71 -22.16 40.93
CA ALA A 19 8.98 -20.85 41.49
C ALA A 19 7.69 -20.01 41.44
N ALA A 20 7.28 -19.43 42.55
CA ALA A 20 6.20 -18.46 42.57
C ALA A 20 6.81 -17.06 42.41
N TYR A 21 6.24 -16.28 41.49
CA TYR A 21 6.65 -14.88 41.32
C TYR A 21 5.61 -13.97 41.95
N THR A 22 6.08 -12.92 42.62
CA THR A 22 5.22 -11.95 43.28
C THR A 22 5.64 -10.54 42.90
N GLY A 23 4.79 -9.57 43.11
CA GLY A 23 5.11 -8.16 42.91
C GLY A 23 3.90 -7.28 43.04
N HIS A 24 4.04 -6.02 42.70
CA HIS A 24 2.99 -5.03 42.74
C HIS A 24 2.90 -4.27 41.44
N VAL A 25 1.70 -3.83 41.10
CA VAL A 25 1.45 -2.87 40.03
C VAL A 25 0.93 -1.58 40.64
N TYR A 26 1.57 -0.46 40.37
CA TYR A 26 1.30 0.81 41.02
C TYR A 26 1.45 2.01 40.09
N VAL A 27 0.90 3.16 40.51
CA VAL A 27 1.11 4.44 39.82
C VAL A 27 2.37 5.09 40.34
N ASP A 28 3.43 5.07 39.54
CA ASP A 28 4.70 5.75 39.87
C ASP A 28 4.53 7.27 39.71
N LYS A 29 4.27 7.95 40.82
CA LYS A 29 3.98 9.37 40.83
C LYS A 29 5.23 10.23 40.72
N ASN A 30 6.33 9.77 41.32
CA ASN A 30 7.59 10.50 41.36
C ASN A 30 8.60 10.07 40.27
N LYS A 31 8.25 9.04 39.51
CA LYS A 31 9.01 8.48 38.37
C LYS A 31 10.40 7.98 38.78
N ASN A 32 10.47 7.31 39.93
CA ASN A 32 11.70 6.72 40.45
C ASN A 32 11.82 5.20 40.20
N GLY A 33 10.73 4.55 39.72
CA GLY A 33 10.68 3.12 39.42
C GLY A 33 10.68 2.22 40.69
N VAL A 34 10.35 2.77 41.87
CA VAL A 34 10.29 2.05 43.15
C VAL A 34 8.94 2.27 43.78
N PHE A 35 8.29 1.19 44.25
CA PHE A 35 6.99 1.28 44.90
C PHE A 35 7.11 1.93 46.29
N ASP A 36 6.64 3.17 46.39
CA ASP A 36 6.65 3.97 47.63
C ASP A 36 5.29 3.86 48.38
N GLN A 37 5.31 3.96 49.72
CA GLN A 37 4.08 3.88 50.53
C GLN A 37 3.01 4.93 50.17
N SER A 38 3.43 6.04 49.57
CA SER A 38 2.52 7.14 49.17
C SER A 38 1.92 6.92 47.77
N GLU A 39 2.34 5.89 47.08
CA GLU A 39 1.90 5.62 45.72
C GLU A 39 0.66 4.74 45.67
N LYS A 40 -0.12 4.92 44.59
CA LYS A 40 -1.42 4.25 44.47
C LYS A 40 -1.23 2.86 43.87
N PRO A 41 -1.55 1.79 44.59
CA PRO A 41 -1.59 0.46 44.00
C PRO A 41 -2.74 0.35 42.98
N LEU A 42 -2.58 -0.50 41.97
CA LEU A 42 -3.56 -0.74 40.95
C LEU A 42 -4.10 -2.16 41.03
N ALA A 43 -5.39 -2.29 41.34
CA ALA A 43 -6.10 -3.57 41.33
C ALA A 43 -6.64 -3.95 39.96
N GLY A 44 -6.80 -5.24 39.70
CA GLY A 44 -7.41 -5.78 38.48
C GLY A 44 -6.51 -5.64 37.24
N ILE A 45 -5.21 -5.45 37.43
CA ILE A 45 -4.25 -5.45 36.30
C ILE A 45 -3.83 -6.88 36.02
N LYS A 46 -3.95 -7.30 34.75
CA LYS A 46 -3.53 -8.62 34.33
C LYS A 46 -2.00 -8.72 34.30
N VAL A 47 -1.46 -9.75 34.94
CA VAL A 47 -0.04 -10.08 34.98
C VAL A 47 0.15 -11.50 34.50
N SER A 48 1.15 -11.75 33.68
CA SER A 48 1.39 -13.05 33.06
C SER A 48 2.86 -13.47 33.14
N ASP A 49 3.08 -14.80 33.21
CA ASP A 49 4.40 -15.45 33.05
C ASP A 49 4.61 -16.04 31.64
N GLY A 50 3.69 -15.74 30.71
CA GLY A 50 3.68 -16.31 29.36
C GLY A 50 2.80 -17.56 29.20
N LEU A 51 2.18 -18.02 30.28
CA LEU A 51 1.18 -19.08 30.30
C LEU A 51 0.00 -18.70 31.20
N ASN A 52 0.30 -18.49 32.48
CA ASN A 52 -0.69 -18.10 33.48
C ASN A 52 -0.99 -16.62 33.39
N VAL A 53 -2.22 -16.22 33.62
CA VAL A 53 -2.66 -14.82 33.74
C VAL A 53 -3.42 -14.69 35.05
N VAL A 54 -3.03 -13.71 35.85
CA VAL A 54 -3.69 -13.38 37.12
C VAL A 54 -4.01 -11.90 37.18
N GLU A 55 -4.96 -11.52 38.02
CA GLU A 55 -5.26 -10.10 38.27
C GLU A 55 -4.67 -9.65 39.61
N THR A 56 -4.20 -8.39 39.68
CA THR A 56 -3.70 -7.81 40.90
C THR A 56 -4.83 -7.63 41.93
N ALA A 57 -4.52 -7.87 43.20
CA ALA A 57 -5.39 -7.65 44.33
C ALA A 57 -5.63 -6.15 44.60
N ALA A 58 -6.45 -5.82 45.61
CA ALA A 58 -6.79 -4.44 45.96
C ALA A 58 -5.58 -3.59 46.36
N ASP A 59 -4.55 -4.21 46.92
CA ASP A 59 -3.27 -3.59 47.29
C ASP A 59 -2.24 -3.59 46.14
N GLY A 60 -2.67 -3.94 44.92
CA GLY A 60 -1.83 -4.02 43.74
C GLY A 60 -0.93 -5.24 43.66
N SER A 61 -0.97 -6.13 44.65
CA SER A 61 -0.13 -7.33 44.68
C SER A 61 -0.61 -8.43 43.74
N PHE A 62 0.32 -9.26 43.24
CA PHE A 62 0.02 -10.46 42.46
C PHE A 62 0.93 -11.62 42.88
N THR A 63 0.49 -12.83 42.54
CA THR A 63 1.27 -14.07 42.65
C THR A 63 1.03 -14.94 41.45
N LEU A 64 2.11 -15.29 40.72
CA LEU A 64 2.11 -16.21 39.61
C LEU A 64 2.76 -17.54 39.97
N PRO A 65 2.21 -18.70 39.57
CA PRO A 65 2.76 -20.01 39.97
C PRO A 65 4.07 -20.37 39.25
N GLY A 66 4.39 -19.71 38.15
CA GLY A 66 5.51 -20.07 37.27
C GLY A 66 5.24 -21.33 36.44
N HIS A 67 6.08 -21.61 35.44
CA HIS A 67 6.07 -22.82 34.63
C HIS A 67 7.45 -23.09 33.97
N GLU A 68 7.65 -24.27 33.42
CA GLU A 68 8.97 -24.75 32.94
C GLU A 68 9.57 -23.93 31.77
N ARG A 69 8.72 -23.21 31.03
CA ARG A 69 9.14 -22.46 29.80
C ARG A 69 9.05 -20.94 29.96
N GLU A 70 8.92 -20.46 31.16
CA GLU A 70 8.83 -19.04 31.47
C GLU A 70 10.15 -18.31 31.14
N ARG A 71 10.04 -17.14 30.57
CA ARG A 71 11.17 -16.25 30.27
C ARG A 71 10.96 -14.83 30.77
N PHE A 72 9.70 -14.41 30.85
CA PHE A 72 9.29 -13.07 31.23
C PHE A 72 8.12 -13.08 32.20
N ILE A 73 8.08 -12.05 33.05
CA ILE A 73 6.86 -11.59 33.72
C ILE A 73 6.47 -10.29 33.04
N PHE A 74 5.22 -10.16 32.62
CA PHE A 74 4.72 -8.97 31.93
C PHE A 74 3.29 -8.63 32.30
N ILE A 75 2.90 -7.37 32.12
CA ILE A 75 1.55 -6.88 32.37
C ILE A 75 0.80 -6.60 31.08
N THR A 76 -0.52 -6.78 31.08
CA THR A 76 -1.41 -6.11 30.15
C THR A 76 -1.49 -4.64 30.55
N THR A 77 -0.79 -3.75 29.85
CA THR A 77 -0.81 -2.31 30.16
C THR A 77 -2.24 -1.80 30.04
N PRO A 78 -2.84 -1.27 31.14
CA PRO A 78 -4.24 -0.87 31.11
C PRO A 78 -4.47 0.43 30.38
N SER A 79 -5.67 0.60 29.81
CA SER A 79 -6.08 1.86 29.18
C SER A 79 -5.91 3.06 30.10
N GLY A 80 -5.38 4.16 29.55
CA GLY A 80 -5.13 5.40 30.30
C GLY A 80 -3.79 5.45 31.05
N TYR A 81 -2.97 4.43 30.90
CA TYR A 81 -1.63 4.36 31.45
C TYR A 81 -0.59 4.01 30.39
N LYS A 82 0.66 4.31 30.68
CA LYS A 82 1.84 3.74 30.02
C LYS A 82 2.86 3.31 31.07
N THR A 83 3.72 2.41 30.76
CA THR A 83 4.84 2.04 31.63
C THR A 83 5.85 3.18 31.68
N PHE A 84 6.46 3.42 32.82
CA PHE A 84 7.59 4.33 32.96
C PHE A 84 8.85 3.65 32.42
N ASN A 85 9.14 2.42 32.90
CA ASN A 85 10.23 1.60 32.37
C ASN A 85 9.76 0.69 31.25
N ARG A 86 9.26 -0.51 31.58
CA ARG A 86 8.83 -1.52 30.60
C ARG A 86 7.59 -2.25 31.10
N HIS A 87 6.81 -2.79 30.17
CA HIS A 87 5.66 -3.63 30.52
C HIS A 87 6.07 -5.09 30.83
N TYR A 88 7.36 -5.41 30.85
CA TYR A 88 7.90 -6.74 31.10
C TYR A 88 9.21 -6.70 31.89
N HIS A 89 9.47 -7.79 32.61
CA HIS A 89 10.76 -8.11 33.20
C HIS A 89 11.22 -9.46 32.70
N LYS A 90 12.51 -9.59 32.35
CA LYS A 90 13.11 -10.88 32.07
C LYS A 90 13.33 -11.61 33.40
N ILE A 91 12.96 -12.90 33.45
CA ILE A 91 13.12 -13.69 34.68
C ILE A 91 14.60 -13.98 34.94
N GLU A 92 15.06 -13.67 36.13
CA GLU A 92 16.42 -13.91 36.60
C GLU A 92 16.48 -14.97 37.71
N LYS A 93 17.52 -15.83 37.69
CA LYS A 93 17.67 -17.05 38.52
C LYS A 93 17.54 -16.87 40.01
N LYS A 94 17.48 -15.74 40.59
CA LYS A 94 17.40 -15.53 42.04
C LYS A 94 16.37 -14.48 42.44
N GLN A 95 15.61 -13.99 41.43
CA GLN A 95 14.62 -12.97 41.65
C GLN A 95 13.22 -13.60 41.58
N SER A 96 12.42 -13.35 42.61
CA SER A 96 11.02 -13.77 42.67
C SER A 96 10.07 -12.58 42.77
N GLY A 97 10.60 -11.37 43.01
CA GLY A 97 9.80 -10.15 43.06
C GLY A 97 9.96 -9.27 41.83
N TYR A 98 8.84 -8.86 41.21
CA TYR A 98 8.80 -8.03 40.02
C TYR A 98 7.68 -7.00 40.13
N ASP A 99 8.06 -5.74 40.32
CA ASP A 99 7.10 -4.63 40.42
C ASP A 99 6.97 -3.91 39.08
N PHE A 100 5.79 -3.36 38.79
CA PHE A 100 5.48 -2.62 37.56
C PHE A 100 5.00 -1.22 37.85
N ASP A 101 5.71 -0.27 37.28
CA ASP A 101 5.54 1.17 37.41
C ASP A 101 4.73 1.75 36.27
N LEU A 102 3.57 2.26 36.52
CA LEU A 102 2.68 2.88 35.56
C LEU A 102 2.54 4.39 35.81
N ILE A 103 2.54 5.15 34.71
CA ILE A 103 2.24 6.59 34.77
C ILE A 103 0.97 6.89 33.98
N PRO A 104 0.13 7.84 34.46
CA PRO A 104 -1.07 8.23 33.71
C PRO A 104 -0.76 8.70 32.29
N TYR A 105 -1.50 8.18 31.30
CA TYR A 105 -1.35 8.49 29.89
C TYR A 105 -2.73 8.52 29.21
N SER A 106 -3.60 9.42 29.67
CA SER A 106 -4.98 9.51 29.19
C SER A 106 -5.22 10.57 28.10
N GLY A 107 -4.23 11.44 27.87
CA GLY A 107 -4.41 12.61 26.98
C GLY A 107 -4.62 12.28 25.49
N ARG A 108 -4.35 11.04 25.06
CA ARG A 108 -4.50 10.58 23.66
C ARG A 108 -5.64 9.58 23.48
N ILE A 109 -6.37 9.30 24.53
CA ILE A 109 -7.59 8.52 24.51
C ILE A 109 -8.71 9.43 24.98
N ARG A 110 -9.79 9.55 24.20
CA ARG A 110 -10.93 10.36 24.57
C ARG A 110 -11.72 9.73 25.72
N LYS A 111 -12.53 10.53 26.39
CA LYS A 111 -13.33 10.06 27.55
C LYS A 111 -14.29 8.91 27.23
N ASP A 112 -14.75 8.83 25.99
CA ASP A 112 -15.61 7.75 25.49
C ASP A 112 -14.84 6.48 25.09
N GLY A 113 -13.51 6.49 25.19
CA GLY A 113 -12.61 5.41 24.80
C GLY A 113 -12.17 5.47 23.34
N SER A 114 -12.68 6.39 22.53
CA SER A 114 -12.23 6.54 21.16
C SER A 114 -10.77 7.04 21.09
N HIS A 115 -10.02 6.53 20.14
CA HIS A 115 -8.60 6.86 19.97
C HIS A 115 -8.14 6.57 18.56
N ARG A 116 -6.90 6.90 18.25
CA ARG A 116 -6.25 6.48 17.01
C ARG A 116 -4.91 5.84 17.30
N TYR A 117 -4.49 4.91 16.45
CA TYR A 117 -3.15 4.34 16.51
C TYR A 117 -2.53 4.24 15.12
N ILE A 118 -1.21 4.10 15.09
CA ILE A 118 -0.43 3.99 13.86
C ILE A 118 0.06 2.56 13.72
N HIS A 119 -0.16 1.99 12.55
CA HIS A 119 0.37 0.70 12.13
C HIS A 119 1.49 0.90 11.12
N ILE A 120 2.63 0.31 11.41
CA ILE A 120 3.82 0.22 10.54
C ILE A 120 4.33 -1.20 10.50
N THR A 121 5.09 -1.55 9.46
CA THR A 121 5.60 -2.90 9.26
C THR A 121 6.78 -2.91 8.28
N ASP A 122 7.51 -4.01 8.24
CA ASP A 122 8.47 -4.36 7.16
C ASP A 122 9.48 -3.25 6.85
N THR A 123 10.06 -2.64 7.88
CA THR A 123 11.04 -1.56 7.71
C THR A 123 12.37 -2.09 7.15
N GLU A 124 12.77 -3.31 7.50
CA GLU A 124 13.94 -4.03 6.95
C GLU A 124 15.19 -3.14 6.82
N ILE A 125 15.52 -2.41 7.86
CA ILE A 125 16.68 -1.54 7.89
C ILE A 125 17.94 -2.30 8.33
N PHE A 126 19.12 -1.79 7.98
CA PHE A 126 20.39 -2.42 8.35
C PHE A 126 21.31 -1.53 9.21
N ASN A 127 20.98 -0.24 9.28
CA ASN A 127 21.71 0.79 10.01
C ASN A 127 20.78 1.91 10.44
N THR A 128 21.28 2.96 11.05
CA THR A 128 20.53 4.14 11.49
C THR A 128 20.62 5.31 10.51
N GLU A 129 21.31 5.16 9.39
CA GLU A 129 21.55 6.24 8.43
C GLU A 129 20.42 6.36 7.40
N ASN A 130 20.11 7.58 6.99
CA ASN A 130 19.12 7.89 5.95
C ASN A 130 17.67 7.45 6.26
N HIS A 131 17.33 7.35 7.56
CA HIS A 131 15.97 6.99 8.00
C HIS A 131 15.24 8.12 8.72
N ALA A 132 15.87 9.29 8.87
CA ALA A 132 15.30 10.40 9.65
C ALA A 132 13.95 10.87 9.10
N ASP A 133 13.77 10.91 7.79
CA ASP A 133 12.59 11.48 7.17
C ASP A 133 11.31 10.70 7.52
N TRP A 134 11.29 9.39 7.25
CA TRP A 134 10.10 8.60 7.56
C TRP A 134 9.90 8.42 9.08
N VAL A 135 10.97 8.32 9.87
CA VAL A 135 10.87 8.28 11.35
C VAL A 135 10.23 9.56 11.86
N ASN A 136 10.69 10.73 11.37
CA ASN A 136 10.12 12.01 11.73
C ASN A 136 8.66 12.15 11.28
N ASN A 137 8.32 11.65 10.08
CA ASN A 137 6.94 11.67 9.59
C ASN A 137 5.99 10.93 10.57
N VAL A 138 6.36 9.73 11.00
CA VAL A 138 5.55 8.94 11.96
C VAL A 138 5.46 9.64 13.32
N ARG A 139 6.60 10.10 13.86
CA ARG A 139 6.65 10.80 15.15
C ARG A 139 5.82 12.08 15.14
N ASP A 140 6.02 12.91 14.13
CA ASP A 140 5.38 14.22 14.08
C ASP A 140 3.88 14.07 13.79
N TYR A 141 3.47 13.10 12.98
CA TYR A 141 2.05 12.74 12.85
C TYR A 141 1.47 12.26 14.18
N ALA A 142 2.15 11.33 14.86
CA ALA A 142 1.71 10.83 16.18
C ALA A 142 1.52 11.95 17.19
N ARG A 143 2.40 12.96 17.17
CA ARG A 143 2.31 14.14 18.03
C ARG A 143 1.18 15.08 17.61
N ASN A 144 1.13 15.46 16.33
CA ASN A 144 0.16 16.41 15.79
C ASN A 144 -1.28 15.90 15.93
N GLU A 145 -1.49 14.63 15.62
CA GLU A 145 -2.81 14.00 15.60
C GLU A 145 -3.12 13.17 16.85
N GLN A 146 -2.24 13.22 17.86
CA GLN A 146 -2.44 12.59 19.18
C GLN A 146 -2.72 11.08 19.08
N ALA A 147 -1.88 10.32 18.36
CA ALA A 147 -1.98 8.87 18.32
C ALA A 147 -1.69 8.26 19.70
N ALA A 148 -2.52 7.30 20.11
CA ALA A 148 -2.41 6.66 21.42
C ALA A 148 -1.19 5.74 21.50
N PHE A 149 -0.85 5.06 20.41
CA PHE A 149 0.32 4.19 20.29
C PHE A 149 0.72 3.96 18.83
N ILE A 150 1.90 3.41 18.65
CA ILE A 150 2.40 2.88 17.38
C ILE A 150 2.59 1.38 17.55
N ILE A 151 2.20 0.59 16.57
CA ILE A 151 2.48 -0.86 16.48
C ILE A 151 3.30 -1.16 15.23
N HIS A 152 4.40 -1.88 15.40
CA HIS A 152 5.21 -2.44 14.32
C HIS A 152 4.94 -3.94 14.23
N THR A 153 4.40 -4.41 13.11
CA THR A 153 4.00 -5.81 12.95
C THR A 153 5.06 -6.73 12.37
N GLY A 154 6.34 -6.46 12.63
CA GLY A 154 7.43 -7.39 12.33
C GLY A 154 8.22 -7.08 11.06
N ASP A 155 9.23 -7.91 10.81
CA ASP A 155 10.24 -7.74 9.80
C ASP A 155 10.98 -6.39 9.92
N ILE A 156 11.56 -6.20 11.09
CA ILE A 156 12.58 -5.18 11.34
C ILE A 156 13.88 -5.58 10.62
N CYS A 157 14.04 -6.86 10.42
CA CYS A 157 15.01 -7.65 9.69
C CYS A 157 16.42 -7.72 10.25
N TYR A 158 16.75 -8.97 10.57
CA TYR A 158 18.04 -9.49 10.95
C TYR A 158 18.67 -8.78 12.16
N GLU A 159 19.79 -9.33 12.60
CA GLU A 159 20.51 -8.81 13.77
C GLU A 159 20.84 -7.32 13.70
N LYS A 160 21.26 -6.83 12.53
CA LYS A 160 21.64 -5.42 12.35
C LYS A 160 20.42 -4.50 12.42
N GLY A 161 19.31 -4.89 11.77
CA GLY A 161 18.06 -4.14 11.79
C GLY A 161 17.45 -4.05 13.17
N LEU A 162 17.36 -5.17 13.88
CA LEU A 162 16.87 -5.20 15.26
C LEU A 162 17.63 -4.22 16.17
N LYS A 163 18.98 -4.20 16.09
CA LYS A 163 19.80 -3.28 16.87
C LYS A 163 19.75 -1.83 16.42
N ALA A 164 19.48 -1.57 15.15
CA ALA A 164 19.40 -0.23 14.59
C ALA A 164 18.03 0.40 14.86
N HIS A 165 16.95 -0.32 14.59
CA HIS A 165 15.58 0.18 14.65
C HIS A 165 15.20 0.71 16.03
N ILE A 166 15.54 -0.01 17.11
CA ILE A 166 15.21 0.42 18.48
C ILE A 166 15.87 1.76 18.85
N LYS A 167 16.95 2.14 18.22
CA LYS A 167 17.60 3.45 18.43
C LYS A 167 16.84 4.57 17.72
N LEU A 168 16.18 4.26 16.60
CA LEU A 168 15.40 5.22 15.82
C LEU A 168 13.97 5.35 16.34
N MET A 169 13.36 4.23 16.70
CA MET A 169 11.95 4.16 17.04
C MET A 169 11.74 3.38 18.35
N ASN A 170 11.39 4.09 19.39
CA ASN A 170 11.04 3.57 20.69
C ASN A 170 10.05 4.53 21.37
N THR A 171 9.50 4.14 22.51
CA THR A 171 8.51 4.95 23.25
C THR A 171 8.99 6.36 23.60
N GLU A 172 10.28 6.52 23.88
CA GLU A 172 10.87 7.83 24.21
C GLU A 172 10.99 8.71 22.98
N ASN A 173 11.58 8.18 21.88
CA ASN A 173 11.80 8.94 20.65
C ASN A 173 10.51 9.30 19.91
N MET A 174 9.48 8.44 20.01
CA MET A 174 8.22 8.61 19.29
C MET A 174 7.15 9.38 20.06
N ASP A 175 7.45 9.78 21.30
CA ASP A 175 6.53 10.55 22.15
C ASP A 175 5.19 9.83 22.44
N CYS A 176 5.09 8.55 22.15
CA CYS A 176 3.96 7.67 22.49
C CYS A 176 4.45 6.22 22.64
N PRO A 177 3.67 5.32 23.30
CA PRO A 177 4.01 3.91 23.37
C PRO A 177 4.24 3.29 21.99
N VAL A 178 5.32 2.52 21.86
CA VAL A 178 5.63 1.74 20.65
C VAL A 178 5.65 0.27 21.03
N PHE A 179 4.85 -0.53 20.33
CA PHE A 179 4.73 -1.97 20.51
C PHE A 179 5.27 -2.70 19.29
N TYR A 180 5.70 -3.95 19.45
CA TYR A 180 6.37 -4.72 18.42
C TYR A 180 5.85 -6.14 18.34
N CYS A 181 5.54 -6.61 17.12
CA CYS A 181 5.45 -8.03 16.78
C CYS A 181 6.79 -8.52 16.22
N ILE A 182 7.01 -9.81 16.29
CA ILE A 182 8.15 -10.45 15.62
C ILE A 182 7.72 -10.96 14.24
N GLY A 183 8.53 -10.69 13.21
CA GLY A 183 8.38 -11.24 11.86
C GLY A 183 9.28 -12.45 11.62
N ASN A 184 9.20 -13.05 10.43
CA ASN A 184 10.00 -14.22 10.07
C ASN A 184 11.50 -13.93 9.95
N HIS A 185 11.88 -12.75 9.48
CA HIS A 185 13.29 -12.30 9.37
C HIS A 185 13.85 -11.72 10.67
N ASP A 186 13.04 -11.59 11.70
CA ASP A 186 13.46 -11.20 13.06
C ASP A 186 13.88 -12.42 13.91
N LEU A 187 13.56 -13.65 13.44
CA LEU A 187 14.07 -14.90 13.99
C LEU A 187 15.50 -15.12 13.49
N VAL A 188 16.48 -14.75 14.32
CA VAL A 188 17.89 -14.75 13.92
C VAL A 188 18.67 -15.86 14.60
N LYS A 189 19.91 -16.09 14.18
CA LYS A 189 20.76 -17.12 14.77
C LYS A 189 21.04 -16.83 16.25
N GLY A 190 20.74 -17.82 17.13
CA GLY A 190 20.93 -17.75 18.56
C GLY A 190 20.73 -19.14 19.18
N LYS A 191 20.46 -19.21 20.47
CA LYS A 191 20.01 -20.45 21.15
C LYS A 191 18.63 -20.88 20.63
N TYR A 192 17.80 -19.90 20.28
CA TYR A 192 16.50 -20.00 19.62
C TYR A 192 16.29 -18.72 18.82
N GLY A 193 15.41 -18.73 17.85
CA GLY A 193 15.31 -17.67 16.85
C GLY A 193 14.99 -16.28 17.40
N GLU A 194 14.15 -16.18 18.42
CA GLU A 194 13.73 -14.93 19.03
C GLU A 194 14.65 -14.42 20.15
N GLU A 195 15.77 -15.10 20.49
CA GLU A 195 16.60 -14.72 21.62
C GLU A 195 17.09 -13.27 21.57
N LEU A 196 17.51 -12.80 20.39
CA LEU A 196 17.96 -11.42 20.20
C LEU A 196 16.79 -10.44 20.25
N PHE A 197 15.69 -10.75 19.59
CA PHE A 197 14.48 -9.94 19.63
C PHE A 197 14.00 -9.74 21.07
N GLU A 198 13.88 -10.82 21.84
CA GLU A 198 13.50 -10.77 23.25
C GLU A 198 14.43 -9.92 24.12
N SER A 199 15.73 -9.94 23.81
CA SER A 199 16.70 -9.14 24.56
C SER A 199 16.56 -7.64 24.34
N ILE A 200 15.96 -7.22 23.22
CA ILE A 200 15.80 -5.81 22.82
C ILE A 200 14.35 -5.34 23.03
N TYR A 201 13.37 -6.10 22.60
CA TYR A 201 11.96 -5.71 22.51
C TYR A 201 11.07 -6.38 23.56
N GLY A 202 11.50 -7.46 24.20
CA GLY A 202 10.75 -8.20 25.22
C GLY A 202 9.97 -9.39 24.67
N PRO A 203 8.89 -9.79 25.38
CA PRO A 203 8.12 -10.98 25.02
C PRO A 203 7.52 -10.88 23.62
N VAL A 204 7.47 -12.01 22.90
CA VAL A 204 6.97 -12.07 21.52
C VAL A 204 5.45 -12.23 21.43
N TYR A 205 4.78 -12.49 22.55
CA TYR A 205 3.32 -12.43 22.66
C TYR A 205 2.94 -11.80 24.01
N TYR A 206 1.99 -10.90 23.94
CA TYR A 206 1.50 -10.11 25.07
C TYR A 206 0.23 -9.35 24.68
N SER A 207 -0.40 -8.68 25.63
CA SER A 207 -1.57 -7.85 25.39
C SER A 207 -1.46 -6.48 26.06
N PHE A 208 -2.28 -5.53 25.62
CA PHE A 208 -2.45 -4.21 26.23
C PHE A 208 -3.84 -3.67 25.90
N ASP A 209 -4.32 -2.70 26.70
CA ASP A 209 -5.63 -2.09 26.50
C ASP A 209 -5.47 -0.62 26.11
N ALA A 210 -6.26 -0.16 25.14
CA ALA A 210 -6.38 1.26 24.83
C ALA A 210 -7.85 1.59 24.54
N GLY A 211 -8.37 2.64 25.15
CA GLY A 211 -9.80 2.93 25.11
C GLY A 211 -10.61 1.75 25.67
N ASN A 212 -11.56 1.30 24.86
CA ASN A 212 -12.42 0.16 25.21
C ASN A 212 -12.00 -1.15 24.50
N VAL A 213 -10.83 -1.16 23.87
CA VAL A 213 -10.35 -2.27 23.04
C VAL A 213 -9.20 -3.02 23.70
N HIS A 214 -9.24 -4.33 23.63
CA HIS A 214 -8.18 -5.23 24.02
C HIS A 214 -7.32 -5.58 22.81
N TYR A 215 -6.04 -5.26 22.86
CA TYR A 215 -5.06 -5.48 21.80
C TYR A 215 -4.16 -6.64 22.17
N VAL A 216 -4.03 -7.59 21.23
CA VAL A 216 -3.23 -8.80 21.43
C VAL A 216 -2.13 -8.86 20.38
N VAL A 217 -0.91 -9.08 20.80
CA VAL A 217 0.24 -9.36 19.94
C VAL A 217 0.51 -10.85 19.94
N THR A 218 0.59 -11.45 18.76
CA THR A 218 0.94 -12.87 18.57
C THR A 218 2.13 -13.00 17.62
N PRO A 219 3.04 -13.98 17.81
CA PRO A 219 4.23 -14.12 16.99
C PRO A 219 3.95 -14.87 15.70
N MET A 220 4.86 -14.75 14.72
CA MET A 220 4.95 -15.63 13.56
C MET A 220 5.13 -17.09 14.01
N PRO A 221 4.52 -18.07 13.33
CA PRO A 221 4.68 -19.49 13.70
C PRO A 221 6.08 -20.05 13.41
N GLY A 222 6.89 -19.35 12.60
CA GLY A 222 8.24 -19.73 12.22
C GLY A 222 8.91 -18.63 11.39
N GLY A 223 10.13 -18.85 10.95
CA GLY A 223 10.90 -17.91 10.12
C GLY A 223 12.28 -18.46 9.77
N ASP A 224 13.25 -17.56 9.57
CA ASP A 224 14.61 -17.92 9.12
C ASP A 224 15.34 -18.86 10.09
N HIS A 225 15.01 -18.77 11.39
CA HIS A 225 15.50 -19.70 12.41
C HIS A 225 14.35 -20.22 13.28
N ALA A 226 14.51 -21.42 13.80
CA ALA A 226 13.49 -22.08 14.60
C ALA A 226 13.21 -21.29 15.91
N PRO A 227 11.94 -20.97 16.21
CA PRO A 227 11.58 -20.30 17.45
C PRO A 227 11.68 -21.24 18.66
N GLY A 228 11.89 -20.64 19.83
CA GLY A 228 11.82 -21.32 21.11
C GLY A 228 10.41 -21.45 21.68
N TYR A 229 9.43 -20.74 21.15
CA TYR A 229 8.00 -20.90 21.46
C TYR A 229 7.34 -21.90 20.50
N THR A 230 6.19 -22.39 20.89
CA THR A 230 5.35 -23.27 20.05
C THR A 230 3.94 -22.69 19.89
N SER A 231 3.20 -23.17 18.88
CA SER A 231 1.78 -22.82 18.75
C SER A 231 0.95 -23.23 19.98
N ASP A 232 1.38 -24.28 20.72
CA ASP A 232 0.73 -24.71 21.96
C ASP A 232 0.93 -23.69 23.08
N ASP A 233 2.13 -23.11 23.23
CA ASP A 233 2.42 -22.08 24.23
C ASP A 233 1.57 -20.83 23.98
N VAL A 234 1.58 -20.33 22.75
CA VAL A 234 0.81 -19.16 22.36
C VAL A 234 -0.71 -19.40 22.54
N CYS A 235 -1.21 -20.58 22.12
CA CYS A 235 -2.63 -20.90 22.24
C CYS A 235 -3.10 -21.00 23.70
N ARG A 236 -2.30 -21.61 24.59
CA ARG A 236 -2.64 -21.70 26.03
C ARG A 236 -2.65 -20.32 26.67
N TRP A 237 -1.60 -19.52 26.43
CA TRP A 237 -1.55 -18.16 26.93
C TRP A 237 -2.73 -17.32 26.43
N LEU A 238 -3.01 -17.35 25.13
CA LEU A 238 -4.08 -16.57 24.51
C LEU A 238 -5.46 -16.95 25.10
N LYS A 239 -5.72 -18.25 25.33
CA LYS A 239 -6.93 -18.69 26.02
C LYS A 239 -7.03 -18.09 27.43
N ASN A 240 -5.94 -18.14 28.19
CA ASN A 240 -5.92 -17.60 29.54
C ASN A 240 -6.09 -16.08 29.55
N ASP A 241 -5.43 -15.34 28.66
CA ASP A 241 -5.55 -13.90 28.55
C ASP A 241 -6.99 -13.47 28.21
N LEU A 242 -7.61 -14.11 27.22
CA LEU A 242 -8.98 -13.82 26.81
C LEU A 242 -10.06 -14.21 27.84
N THR A 243 -9.75 -15.06 28.84
CA THR A 243 -10.69 -15.32 29.96
C THR A 243 -10.80 -14.14 30.93
N HIS A 244 -9.82 -13.26 30.94
CA HIS A 244 -9.76 -12.08 31.81
C HIS A 244 -10.31 -10.81 31.17
N ILE A 245 -10.86 -10.88 29.95
CA ILE A 245 -11.57 -9.76 29.34
C ILE A 245 -13.07 -9.83 29.60
N ARG A 246 -13.71 -8.69 29.68
CA ARG A 246 -15.18 -8.64 29.86
C ARG A 246 -15.85 -9.16 28.58
N PRO A 247 -16.93 -9.97 28.70
CA PRO A 247 -17.68 -10.41 27.54
C PRO A 247 -18.10 -9.22 26.65
N GLY A 248 -17.87 -9.35 25.33
CA GLY A 248 -18.21 -8.31 24.37
C GLY A 248 -17.15 -7.21 24.20
N THR A 249 -16.05 -7.21 24.98
CA THR A 249 -14.92 -6.31 24.73
C THR A 249 -14.39 -6.52 23.31
N PRO A 250 -14.24 -5.45 22.49
CA PRO A 250 -13.63 -5.56 21.18
C PRO A 250 -12.17 -6.04 21.27
N VAL A 251 -11.80 -6.96 20.41
CA VAL A 251 -10.43 -7.50 20.32
C VAL A 251 -9.83 -7.15 18.97
N VAL A 252 -8.57 -6.73 18.96
CA VAL A 252 -7.75 -6.57 17.77
C VAL A 252 -6.48 -7.38 17.94
N VAL A 253 -6.13 -8.22 16.95
CA VAL A 253 -4.92 -9.03 16.98
C VAL A 253 -3.90 -8.48 16.00
N PHE A 254 -2.68 -8.31 16.48
CA PHE A 254 -1.50 -7.99 15.69
C PHE A 254 -0.65 -9.24 15.48
N ASN A 255 -0.26 -9.47 14.25
CA ASN A 255 0.65 -10.54 13.87
C ASN A 255 1.49 -10.05 12.70
N HIS A 256 2.51 -10.77 12.32
CA HIS A 256 3.25 -10.41 11.11
C HIS A 256 2.57 -10.90 9.84
N ASP A 257 1.87 -12.05 9.88
CA ASP A 257 1.21 -12.64 8.72
C ASP A 257 -0.30 -12.85 8.95
N LEU A 258 -1.04 -13.08 7.87
CA LEU A 258 -2.46 -13.35 7.90
C LEU A 258 -2.72 -14.77 8.45
N LEU A 259 -3.63 -14.88 9.41
CA LEU A 259 -3.99 -16.17 10.01
C LEU A 259 -4.75 -17.10 9.04
N THR A 260 -5.68 -16.53 8.26
CA THR A 260 -6.59 -17.30 7.40
C THR A 260 -7.18 -16.44 6.28
N TYR A 261 -7.54 -17.06 5.17
CA TYR A 261 -8.30 -16.45 4.08
C TYR A 261 -9.82 -16.64 4.22
N GLU A 262 -10.23 -17.48 5.18
CA GLU A 262 -11.62 -17.80 5.48
C GLU A 262 -12.25 -16.76 6.40
N ASP A 263 -13.59 -16.79 6.52
CA ASP A 263 -14.34 -15.86 7.37
C ASP A 263 -14.22 -16.16 8.87
N THR A 264 -13.67 -17.33 9.23
CA THR A 264 -13.52 -17.77 10.62
C THR A 264 -12.07 -17.79 11.03
N PHE A 265 -11.71 -16.96 12.01
CA PHE A 265 -10.36 -16.84 12.54
C PHE A 265 -10.11 -17.85 13.66
N ILE A 266 -9.63 -19.03 13.29
CA ILE A 266 -9.31 -20.12 14.24
C ILE A 266 -7.80 -20.20 14.43
N PHE A 267 -7.32 -19.80 15.61
CA PHE A 267 -5.93 -20.04 16.00
C PHE A 267 -5.77 -21.52 16.40
N LYS A 268 -5.01 -22.27 15.60
CA LYS A 268 -4.79 -23.71 15.79
C LYS A 268 -3.44 -23.97 16.44
N SER A 269 -3.40 -24.88 17.39
CA SER A 269 -2.16 -25.41 17.95
C SER A 269 -2.02 -26.92 17.69
N LYS A 270 -0.82 -27.45 17.92
CA LYS A 270 -0.56 -28.86 17.68
C LYS A 270 -1.25 -29.78 18.71
N ASN A 271 -1.17 -29.44 20.00
CA ASN A 271 -1.66 -30.27 21.10
C ASN A 271 -2.58 -29.52 22.09
N ALA A 272 -2.56 -28.18 22.10
CA ALA A 272 -3.39 -27.39 23.02
C ALA A 272 -4.79 -27.08 22.48
N GLY A 273 -5.18 -27.72 21.37
CA GLY A 273 -6.46 -27.50 20.71
C GLY A 273 -6.49 -26.23 19.86
N SER A 274 -7.64 -25.61 19.75
CA SER A 274 -7.83 -24.38 18.97
C SER A 274 -8.65 -23.36 19.74
N ILE A 275 -8.63 -22.12 19.27
CA ILE A 275 -9.46 -21.03 19.75
C ILE A 275 -10.10 -20.33 18.55
N ASN A 276 -11.42 -20.19 18.58
CA ASN A 276 -12.17 -19.42 17.60
C ASN A 276 -12.22 -17.95 18.08
N LEU A 277 -11.43 -17.10 17.48
CA LEU A 277 -11.33 -15.69 17.88
C LEU A 277 -12.59 -14.88 17.56
N ASN A 278 -13.44 -15.33 16.63
CA ASN A 278 -14.71 -14.67 16.35
C ASN A 278 -15.66 -14.69 17.57
N GLU A 279 -15.52 -15.67 18.49
CA GLU A 279 -16.30 -15.76 19.73
C GLU A 279 -15.92 -14.68 20.76
N TYR A 280 -14.79 -14.01 20.57
CA TYR A 280 -14.26 -12.95 21.43
C TYR A 280 -14.42 -11.53 20.87
N ASN A 281 -15.43 -11.30 20.01
CA ASN A 281 -15.67 -10.00 19.39
C ASN A 281 -14.43 -9.46 18.63
N LEU A 282 -13.76 -10.34 17.87
CA LEU A 282 -12.61 -9.94 17.06
C LEU A 282 -13.06 -8.92 16.00
N LYS A 283 -12.44 -7.75 16.00
CA LYS A 283 -12.70 -6.66 15.05
C LYS A 283 -11.74 -6.68 13.88
N ALA A 284 -10.46 -6.93 14.16
CA ALA A 284 -9.43 -6.94 13.12
C ALA A 284 -8.29 -7.91 13.41
N TRP A 285 -7.72 -8.44 12.34
CA TRP A 285 -6.41 -9.05 12.25
C TRP A 285 -5.51 -8.13 11.43
N VAL A 286 -4.51 -7.50 12.07
CA VAL A 286 -3.63 -6.50 11.47
C VAL A 286 -2.26 -7.09 11.28
N TYR A 287 -1.72 -7.00 10.06
CA TYR A 287 -0.50 -7.71 9.68
C TYR A 287 0.34 -6.96 8.63
N GLY A 288 1.55 -7.46 8.34
CA GLY A 288 2.49 -6.99 7.34
C GLY A 288 2.89 -8.08 6.37
N HIS A 289 4.21 -8.39 6.30
CA HIS A 289 4.82 -9.52 5.57
C HIS A 289 4.78 -9.41 4.03
N TRP A 290 3.67 -9.00 3.47
CA TRP A 290 3.47 -8.96 2.01
C TRP A 290 3.84 -7.62 1.37
N HIS A 291 4.21 -6.62 2.16
CA HIS A 291 4.56 -5.26 1.69
C HIS A 291 3.49 -4.66 0.75
N ILE A 292 2.22 -4.88 1.06
CA ILE A 292 1.09 -4.40 0.25
C ILE A 292 0.14 -3.56 1.09
N ASN A 293 -0.50 -2.57 0.47
CA ASN A 293 -1.63 -1.89 1.05
C ASN A 293 -2.92 -2.63 0.66
N TYR A 294 -3.52 -3.34 1.62
CA TYR A 294 -4.69 -4.14 1.37
C TYR A 294 -5.59 -4.23 2.60
N MET A 295 -6.87 -4.15 2.39
CA MET A 295 -7.87 -4.32 3.42
C MET A 295 -9.04 -5.13 2.88
N LYS A 296 -9.52 -6.10 3.65
CA LYS A 296 -10.66 -6.95 3.31
C LYS A 296 -11.52 -7.19 4.55
N LYS A 297 -12.82 -7.28 4.36
CA LYS A 297 -13.74 -7.77 5.39
C LYS A 297 -13.99 -9.27 5.16
N GLN A 298 -13.67 -10.09 6.15
CA GLN A 298 -13.86 -11.54 6.19
C GLN A 298 -14.90 -11.87 7.27
N GLY A 299 -16.15 -12.15 6.88
CA GLY A 299 -17.27 -12.17 7.81
C GLY A 299 -17.44 -10.83 8.51
N ASP A 300 -17.30 -10.80 9.82
CA ASP A 300 -17.35 -9.57 10.63
C ASP A 300 -15.96 -9.01 10.99
N VAL A 301 -14.89 -9.68 10.60
CA VAL A 301 -13.51 -9.32 10.92
C VAL A 301 -12.84 -8.62 9.75
N TYR A 302 -12.07 -7.58 10.02
CA TYR A 302 -11.22 -6.94 9.02
C TYR A 302 -9.81 -7.56 9.04
N SER A 303 -9.33 -8.01 7.90
CA SER A 303 -7.91 -8.28 7.67
C SER A 303 -7.26 -7.03 7.06
N VAL A 304 -6.20 -6.53 7.71
CA VAL A 304 -5.58 -5.25 7.39
C VAL A 304 -4.08 -5.45 7.19
N CYS A 305 -3.63 -5.34 5.95
CA CYS A 305 -2.22 -5.33 5.57
C CYS A 305 -1.76 -3.92 5.23
N THR A 306 -0.56 -3.57 5.66
CA THR A 306 0.06 -2.28 5.32
C THR A 306 1.38 -2.54 4.60
N SER A 307 1.71 -1.70 3.62
CA SER A 307 3.00 -1.72 2.94
C SER A 307 4.11 -1.15 3.83
N SER A 308 5.35 -1.32 3.42
CA SER A 308 6.47 -0.66 4.07
C SER A 308 6.37 0.86 3.93
N LEU A 309 6.80 1.57 4.96
CA LEU A 309 6.73 3.04 4.98
C LEU A 309 7.98 3.72 4.40
N ASP A 310 9.03 2.98 4.11
CA ASP A 310 10.32 3.52 3.66
C ASP A 310 10.73 3.09 2.24
N LYS A 311 10.02 2.12 1.65
CA LYS A 311 10.29 1.57 0.31
C LYS A 311 9.01 1.09 -0.35
N GLY A 312 9.00 0.99 -1.68
CA GLY A 312 7.84 0.47 -2.42
C GLY A 312 7.52 -1.00 -2.12
N GLY A 313 6.25 -1.33 -2.24
CA GLY A 313 5.71 -2.67 -2.03
C GLY A 313 5.91 -3.62 -3.20
N ILE A 314 5.72 -4.92 -2.98
CA ILE A 314 5.89 -5.95 -4.03
C ILE A 314 4.83 -5.88 -5.13
N ASP A 315 3.68 -5.27 -4.84
CA ASP A 315 2.61 -4.94 -5.80
C ASP A 315 2.68 -3.48 -6.27
N HIS A 316 3.85 -2.83 -6.10
CA HIS A 316 4.05 -1.40 -6.29
C HIS A 316 3.23 -0.51 -5.35
N SER A 317 2.69 -1.04 -4.24
CA SER A 317 2.06 -0.23 -3.20
C SER A 317 2.98 0.91 -2.75
N THR A 318 2.38 2.06 -2.52
CA THR A 318 3.09 3.28 -2.10
C THR A 318 3.68 3.14 -0.71
N THR A 319 4.79 3.83 -0.47
CA THR A 319 5.34 4.04 0.89
C THR A 319 4.29 4.72 1.76
N ALA A 320 3.85 4.03 2.79
CA ALA A 320 2.81 4.53 3.68
C ALA A 320 2.89 3.91 5.08
N PHE A 321 2.35 4.61 6.07
CA PHE A 321 1.89 4.01 7.32
C PHE A 321 0.37 4.13 7.39
N ARG A 322 -0.25 3.28 8.19
CA ARG A 322 -1.70 3.26 8.33
C ARG A 322 -2.12 3.84 9.66
N VAL A 323 -3.15 4.69 9.65
CA VAL A 323 -3.77 5.25 10.84
C VAL A 323 -5.14 4.62 11.01
N MET A 324 -5.36 4.02 12.17
CA MET A 324 -6.64 3.43 12.54
C MET A 324 -7.35 4.36 13.50
N HIS A 325 -8.53 4.84 13.12
CA HIS A 325 -9.40 5.67 13.95
C HIS A 325 -10.45 4.77 14.59
N VAL A 326 -10.30 4.51 15.87
CA VAL A 326 -11.14 3.58 16.65
C VAL A 326 -12.19 4.36 17.42
N ASP A 327 -13.44 3.99 17.28
CA ASP A 327 -14.55 4.61 18.01
C ASP A 327 -14.77 3.99 19.39
N SER A 328 -15.75 4.48 20.12
CA SER A 328 -16.09 4.02 21.47
C SER A 328 -16.60 2.57 21.55
N LYS A 329 -16.97 1.96 20.42
CA LYS A 329 -17.44 0.57 20.31
C LYS A 329 -16.34 -0.38 19.83
N GLY A 330 -15.16 0.17 19.50
CA GLY A 330 -14.06 -0.57 18.91
C GLY A 330 -14.21 -0.81 17.39
N ASP A 331 -15.22 -0.21 16.76
CA ASP A 331 -15.28 -0.18 15.31
C ASP A 331 -14.30 0.88 14.80
N PHE A 332 -13.81 0.71 13.57
CA PHE A 332 -12.75 1.60 13.09
C PHE A 332 -12.90 1.98 11.63
N THR A 333 -12.27 3.08 11.28
CA THR A 333 -11.95 3.49 9.91
C THR A 333 -10.46 3.57 9.74
N SER A 334 -10.01 3.39 8.50
CA SER A 334 -8.60 3.37 8.14
C SER A 334 -8.25 4.58 7.28
N GLU A 335 -7.02 5.04 7.39
CA GLU A 335 -6.41 6.08 6.57
C GLU A 335 -4.96 5.73 6.27
N LEU A 336 -4.58 5.63 5.00
CA LEU A 336 -3.18 5.56 4.60
C LEU A 336 -2.54 6.96 4.63
N ARG A 337 -1.34 7.03 5.22
CA ARG A 337 -0.53 8.26 5.25
C ARG A 337 0.78 8.02 4.52
N TYR A 338 0.97 8.72 3.42
CA TYR A 338 2.16 8.60 2.57
C TYR A 338 3.33 9.34 3.19
N THR A 339 4.52 8.74 3.13
CA THR A 339 5.75 9.28 3.72
C THR A 339 6.47 10.24 2.77
N TYR A 340 7.45 10.98 3.28
CA TYR A 340 8.37 11.88 2.57
C TYR A 340 7.78 13.18 2.01
N LEU A 341 6.54 13.52 2.35
CA LEU A 341 5.89 14.73 1.85
C LEU A 341 5.80 15.80 2.95
N ASP A 342 6.46 16.91 2.73
CA ASP A 342 6.36 18.09 3.58
C ASP A 342 5.66 19.24 2.84
N LYS A 343 4.40 19.49 3.24
CA LYS A 343 3.58 20.60 2.74
C LYS A 343 3.60 20.76 1.21
N ASN A 344 3.55 19.62 0.49
CA ASN A 344 3.45 19.63 -0.96
C ASN A 344 2.18 20.37 -1.40
N ILE A 345 2.32 21.34 -2.31
CA ILE A 345 1.19 22.10 -2.88
C ILE A 345 1.49 22.43 -4.34
N CYS A 346 0.53 22.14 -5.21
CA CYS A 346 0.62 22.47 -6.63
C CYS A 346 -0.76 22.81 -7.20
N ILE A 347 -0.82 23.86 -8.02
CA ILE A 347 -2.00 24.25 -8.79
C ILE A 347 -1.92 23.57 -10.16
N ALA A 348 -2.69 22.50 -10.34
CA ALA A 348 -2.75 21.79 -11.61
C ALA A 348 -3.63 22.53 -12.65
N SER A 349 -4.62 23.29 -12.18
CA SER A 349 -5.49 24.12 -13.01
C SER A 349 -6.04 25.29 -12.18
N PRO A 350 -6.14 26.52 -12.77
CA PRO A 350 -5.74 26.90 -14.12
C PRO A 350 -4.23 27.10 -14.28
N ALA A 351 -3.69 26.80 -15.47
CA ALA A 351 -2.30 27.00 -15.82
C ALA A 351 -2.14 27.26 -17.33
N GLY A 352 -1.14 28.01 -17.73
CA GLY A 352 -0.84 28.30 -19.12
C GLY A 352 -1.94 29.08 -19.83
N VAL A 353 -2.55 28.52 -20.86
CA VAL A 353 -3.65 29.14 -21.62
C VAL A 353 -4.93 28.38 -21.39
N MET A 354 -5.97 29.09 -20.95
CA MET A 354 -7.28 28.54 -20.61
C MET A 354 -8.39 29.21 -21.43
N ALA A 355 -9.43 28.45 -21.78
CA ALA A 355 -10.62 29.04 -22.40
C ALA A 355 -11.40 29.89 -21.34
N SER A 356 -11.92 31.06 -21.77
CA SER A 356 -12.73 31.89 -20.87
C SER A 356 -14.06 31.24 -20.47
N GLY A 357 -14.59 31.62 -19.31
CA GLY A 357 -15.85 31.11 -18.77
C GLY A 357 -15.69 30.61 -17.34
N VAL A 358 -16.26 29.45 -17.02
CA VAL A 358 -16.02 28.78 -15.75
C VAL A 358 -14.83 27.84 -15.90
N LEU A 359 -13.72 28.17 -15.21
CA LEU A 359 -12.51 27.37 -15.24
C LEU A 359 -12.49 26.36 -14.09
N PRO A 360 -12.08 25.13 -14.32
CA PRO A 360 -11.82 24.20 -13.24
C PRO A 360 -10.60 24.66 -12.42
N VAL A 361 -10.73 24.64 -11.11
CA VAL A 361 -9.62 24.83 -10.17
C VAL A 361 -9.31 23.47 -9.59
N ALA A 362 -8.11 22.96 -9.85
CA ALA A 362 -7.62 21.70 -9.31
C ALA A 362 -6.29 21.97 -8.59
N VAL A 363 -6.24 21.63 -7.31
CA VAL A 363 -5.07 21.86 -6.45
C VAL A 363 -4.79 20.56 -5.72
N ASN A 364 -3.56 20.06 -5.85
CA ASN A 364 -3.09 18.93 -5.06
C ASN A 364 -2.27 19.42 -3.88
N VAL A 365 -2.65 18.99 -2.67
CA VAL A 365 -2.01 19.39 -1.41
C VAL A 365 -1.87 18.19 -0.51
N TYR A 366 -0.67 17.96 0.00
CA TYR A 366 -0.43 16.85 0.94
C TYR A 366 0.71 17.17 1.94
N SER A 367 0.59 16.65 3.15
CA SER A 367 1.69 16.58 4.12
C SER A 367 1.62 15.26 4.89
N SER A 368 2.75 14.58 5.02
CA SER A 368 2.85 13.31 5.76
C SER A 368 2.50 13.46 7.24
N VAL A 369 2.77 14.65 7.81
CA VAL A 369 2.72 14.87 9.26
C VAL A 369 1.45 15.51 9.77
N SER A 370 0.58 16.01 8.87
CA SER A 370 -0.67 16.66 9.29
C SER A 370 -1.69 16.70 8.16
N PRO A 371 -2.94 16.31 8.38
CA PRO A 371 -4.01 16.45 7.41
C PRO A 371 -4.27 17.90 7.02
N VAL A 372 -4.71 18.12 5.77
CA VAL A 372 -5.13 19.43 5.27
C VAL A 372 -6.53 19.75 5.80
N ARG A 373 -6.66 20.89 6.49
CA ARG A 373 -7.93 21.35 7.08
C ARG A 373 -8.80 22.12 6.09
N GLU A 374 -8.16 23.00 5.31
CA GLU A 374 -8.86 23.82 4.31
C GLU A 374 -7.91 24.34 3.24
N VAL A 375 -8.43 24.56 2.05
CA VAL A 375 -7.72 25.22 0.94
C VAL A 375 -8.57 26.37 0.42
N LEU A 376 -7.95 27.56 0.35
CA LEU A 376 -8.57 28.78 -0.11
C LEU A 376 -7.83 29.29 -1.36
N TYR A 377 -8.55 29.92 -2.28
CA TYR A 377 -7.94 30.56 -3.42
C TYR A 377 -8.41 32.00 -3.63
N THR A 378 -7.54 32.79 -4.25
CA THR A 378 -7.78 34.17 -4.66
C THR A 378 -7.28 34.33 -6.10
N CYS A 379 -8.13 34.85 -6.98
CA CYS A 379 -7.71 35.18 -8.35
C CYS A 379 -7.45 36.69 -8.46
N LEU A 380 -6.32 37.04 -9.05
CA LEU A 380 -5.88 38.43 -9.25
C LEU A 380 -5.80 38.77 -10.74
N ALA A 381 -6.13 40.00 -11.10
CA ALA A 381 -5.85 40.62 -12.40
C ALA A 381 -5.18 41.97 -12.14
N ASP A 382 -4.03 42.22 -12.78
CA ASP A 382 -3.23 43.44 -12.55
C ASP A 382 -2.99 43.70 -11.04
N GLY A 383 -2.73 42.63 -10.25
CA GLY A 383 -2.53 42.72 -8.80
C GLY A 383 -3.79 42.96 -7.96
N LYS A 384 -4.95 43.14 -8.58
CA LYS A 384 -6.23 43.39 -7.88
C LYS A 384 -7.10 42.13 -7.82
N PRO A 385 -7.74 41.84 -6.69
CA PRO A 385 -8.58 40.64 -6.56
C PRO A 385 -9.82 40.71 -7.45
N VAL A 386 -9.95 39.72 -8.31
CA VAL A 386 -11.15 39.41 -9.11
C VAL A 386 -12.12 38.57 -8.27
N LEU A 387 -11.58 37.61 -7.56
CA LEU A 387 -12.26 36.72 -6.63
C LEU A 387 -11.36 36.51 -5.41
N LYS A 388 -11.89 36.60 -4.19
CA LYS A 388 -11.07 36.55 -2.97
C LYS A 388 -11.54 35.47 -2.00
N ASN A 389 -10.57 34.71 -1.46
CA ASN A 389 -10.74 33.74 -0.37
C ASN A 389 -11.91 32.75 -0.59
N LYS A 390 -12.00 32.19 -1.79
CA LYS A 390 -12.96 31.11 -2.07
C LYS A 390 -12.41 29.78 -1.58
N ARG A 391 -13.28 28.98 -1.00
CA ARG A 391 -12.94 27.66 -0.50
C ARG A 391 -13.02 26.61 -1.62
N LEU A 392 -12.02 25.74 -1.71
CA LEU A 392 -12.05 24.54 -2.49
C LEU A 392 -12.69 23.40 -1.68
N LEU A 393 -13.29 22.44 -2.35
CA LEU A 393 -13.84 21.22 -1.75
C LEU A 393 -12.81 20.11 -1.84
N GLN A 394 -12.67 19.35 -0.78
CA GLN A 394 -11.81 18.17 -0.76
C GLN A 394 -12.49 17.05 -1.54
N SER A 395 -11.85 16.57 -2.59
CA SER A 395 -12.33 15.44 -3.40
C SER A 395 -11.70 14.12 -2.98
N THR A 396 -10.40 14.15 -2.67
CA THR A 396 -9.65 13.02 -2.11
C THR A 396 -8.72 13.52 -1.00
N ASP A 397 -7.91 12.66 -0.42
CA ASP A 397 -6.87 13.03 0.55
C ASP A 397 -5.78 13.95 -0.04
N TRP A 398 -5.62 13.93 -1.36
CA TRP A 398 -4.66 14.78 -2.11
C TRP A 398 -5.31 16.01 -2.73
N SER A 399 -6.51 15.88 -3.29
CA SER A 399 -7.05 16.81 -4.25
C SER A 399 -8.17 17.69 -3.70
N TRP A 400 -8.07 18.98 -4.03
CA TRP A 400 -9.02 20.02 -3.69
C TRP A 400 -9.50 20.72 -4.96
N ASN A 401 -10.79 20.72 -5.21
CA ASN A 401 -11.36 21.12 -6.47
C ASN A 401 -12.43 22.20 -6.30
N GLY A 402 -12.61 23.00 -7.35
CA GLY A 402 -13.58 24.08 -7.39
C GLY A 402 -13.69 24.74 -8.76
N GLU A 403 -14.37 25.85 -8.82
CA GLU A 403 -14.63 26.58 -10.05
C GLU A 403 -14.26 28.05 -9.92
N LEU A 404 -13.62 28.58 -10.96
CA LEU A 404 -13.28 30.00 -11.11
C LEU A 404 -14.12 30.62 -12.26
N PRO A 405 -15.26 31.29 -11.95
CA PRO A 405 -16.01 31.99 -12.98
C PRO A 405 -15.30 33.27 -13.39
N LEU A 406 -14.96 33.39 -14.67
CA LEU A 406 -14.31 34.56 -15.23
C LEU A 406 -15.16 35.21 -16.32
N SER A 407 -15.36 36.53 -16.19
CA SER A 407 -16.02 37.35 -17.19
C SER A 407 -15.15 37.53 -18.44
N HIS A 408 -15.74 37.70 -19.61
CA HIS A 408 -15.08 37.98 -20.88
C HIS A 408 -14.15 39.22 -20.87
N LYS A 409 -14.32 40.14 -19.93
CA LYS A 409 -13.45 41.30 -19.76
C LYS A 409 -11.99 40.96 -19.40
N TYR A 410 -11.76 39.71 -18.99
CA TYR A 410 -10.42 39.21 -18.68
C TYR A 410 -9.76 38.44 -19.82
N VAL A 411 -10.43 38.34 -20.98
CA VAL A 411 -9.84 37.74 -22.18
C VAL A 411 -8.61 38.55 -22.61
N GLY A 412 -7.51 37.85 -22.90
CA GLY A 412 -6.20 38.44 -23.26
C GLY A 412 -5.39 39.00 -22.10
N LYS A 413 -5.94 38.94 -20.86
CA LYS A 413 -5.21 39.38 -19.67
C LYS A 413 -4.47 38.22 -19.02
N GLU A 414 -3.34 38.53 -18.45
CA GLU A 414 -2.63 37.64 -17.52
C GLU A 414 -3.31 37.71 -16.14
N LEU A 415 -3.58 36.53 -15.58
CA LEU A 415 -4.23 36.38 -14.29
C LEU A 415 -3.33 35.53 -13.40
N THR A 416 -3.39 35.78 -12.08
CA THR A 416 -2.67 34.98 -11.09
C THR A 416 -3.69 34.30 -10.17
N LEU A 417 -3.64 33.00 -10.07
CA LEU A 417 -4.31 32.26 -9.01
C LEU A 417 -3.34 32.06 -7.85
N ARG A 418 -3.71 32.56 -6.67
CA ARG A 418 -2.99 32.32 -5.41
C ARG A 418 -3.81 31.36 -4.55
N VAL A 419 -3.15 30.32 -4.06
CA VAL A 419 -3.77 29.30 -3.20
C VAL A 419 -3.06 29.27 -1.85
N THR A 420 -3.85 29.15 -0.78
CA THR A 420 -3.38 29.00 0.59
C THR A 420 -4.01 27.74 1.20
N ALA A 421 -3.21 26.78 1.58
CA ALA A 421 -3.62 25.56 2.30
C ALA A 421 -3.26 25.69 3.79
N ARG A 422 -4.17 25.27 4.68
CA ARG A 422 -3.97 25.24 6.13
C ARG A 422 -4.06 23.81 6.63
N PHE A 423 -3.09 23.40 7.44
CA PHE A 423 -3.00 22.07 8.03
C PHE A 423 -3.58 22.06 9.46
N ASN A 424 -3.90 20.87 9.96
CA ASN A 424 -4.44 20.69 11.32
C ASN A 424 -3.49 21.20 12.40
N ASN A 425 -2.18 21.05 12.21
CA ASN A 425 -1.14 21.52 13.12
C ASN A 425 -0.94 23.06 13.12
N GLY A 426 -1.70 23.79 12.28
CA GLY A 426 -1.65 25.25 12.14
C GLY A 426 -0.67 25.77 11.10
N GLU A 427 0.14 24.92 10.48
CA GLU A 427 1.04 25.30 9.39
C GLU A 427 0.27 25.72 8.12
N ILE A 428 0.94 26.45 7.26
CA ILE A 428 0.39 26.97 6.01
C ILE A 428 1.36 26.65 4.86
N ALA A 429 0.78 26.32 3.69
CA ALA A 429 1.49 26.26 2.41
C ALA A 429 0.79 27.17 1.40
N GLU A 430 1.55 27.76 0.51
CA GLU A 430 1.06 28.68 -0.52
C GLU A 430 1.63 28.33 -1.89
N ALA A 431 0.83 28.53 -2.94
CA ALA A 431 1.25 28.39 -4.32
C ALA A 431 0.59 29.45 -5.19
N GLU A 432 1.26 29.80 -6.30
CA GLU A 432 0.74 30.72 -7.31
C GLU A 432 0.87 30.10 -8.70
N SER A 433 -0.13 30.33 -9.55
CA SER A 433 -0.10 29.97 -10.98
C SER A 433 -0.54 31.16 -11.82
N ASN A 434 0.23 31.48 -12.84
CA ASN A 434 -0.13 32.50 -13.84
C ASN A 434 -0.74 31.82 -15.06
N PHE A 435 -1.81 32.40 -15.59
CA PHE A 435 -2.51 31.90 -16.76
C PHE A 435 -3.14 33.03 -17.59
N ILE A 436 -3.41 32.75 -18.85
CA ILE A 436 -4.04 33.69 -19.78
C ILE A 436 -5.35 33.10 -20.27
N CYS A 437 -6.42 33.88 -20.23
CA CYS A 437 -7.71 33.50 -20.79
C CYS A 437 -7.81 33.87 -22.27
N ARG A 438 -8.33 32.95 -23.09
CA ARG A 438 -8.71 33.17 -24.50
C ARG A 438 -10.17 32.81 -24.72
N THR A 439 -10.75 33.31 -25.78
CA THR A 439 -12.16 32.97 -26.17
C THR A 439 -12.29 31.61 -26.77
N GLU A 440 -11.25 31.17 -27.49
CA GLU A 440 -11.25 29.89 -28.20
C GLU A 440 -11.09 28.73 -27.22
N LYS A 441 -11.98 27.76 -27.36
CA LYS A 441 -11.88 26.48 -26.63
C LYS A 441 -11.06 25.49 -27.44
N THR A 442 -10.15 24.83 -26.77
CA THR A 442 -9.47 23.66 -27.32
C THR A 442 -10.45 22.50 -27.41
N VAL A 443 -10.56 21.88 -28.57
CA VAL A 443 -11.51 20.80 -28.82
C VAL A 443 -10.78 19.47 -28.99
N PRO A 444 -10.97 18.50 -28.11
CA PRO A 444 -10.44 17.17 -28.27
C PRO A 444 -11.01 16.47 -29.51
N LEU A 445 -10.15 15.86 -30.31
CA LEU A 445 -10.50 15.04 -31.46
C LEU A 445 -9.94 13.64 -31.24
N PHE A 446 -10.80 12.64 -31.28
CA PHE A 446 -10.42 11.24 -31.17
C PHE A 446 -10.43 10.58 -32.56
N SER A 447 -9.34 9.93 -32.92
CA SER A 447 -9.21 9.29 -34.25
C SER A 447 -9.27 7.75 -34.17
N ALA A 448 -8.93 7.18 -33.04
CA ALA A 448 -8.93 5.74 -32.80
C ALA A 448 -9.21 5.47 -31.32
N ASP A 449 -9.70 4.30 -31.02
CA ASP A 449 -9.87 3.81 -29.66
C ASP A 449 -8.50 3.40 -29.07
N TRP A 450 -8.39 3.46 -27.72
CA TRP A 450 -7.25 3.08 -26.92
C TRP A 450 -7.73 2.09 -25.88
N ASP A 451 -7.91 0.82 -26.28
CA ASP A 451 -8.76 -0.16 -25.59
C ASP A 451 -8.03 -1.05 -24.59
N ASN A 452 -6.70 -1.04 -24.57
CA ASN A 452 -5.86 -1.81 -23.66
C ASN A 452 -4.67 -0.95 -23.23
N LEU A 453 -3.86 -1.46 -22.28
CA LEU A 453 -2.58 -0.86 -21.90
C LEU A 453 -1.74 -0.55 -23.15
N SER A 454 -1.15 0.62 -23.22
CA SER A 454 -0.39 1.09 -24.39
C SER A 454 -1.17 0.95 -25.71
N GLY A 455 -2.49 1.12 -25.67
CA GLY A 455 -3.39 1.29 -26.82
C GLY A 455 -3.90 0.02 -27.47
N ASN A 456 -3.30 -1.14 -27.26
CA ASN A 456 -3.76 -2.39 -27.86
C ASN A 456 -3.28 -3.62 -27.06
N ALA A 457 -3.85 -4.77 -27.36
CA ALA A 457 -3.57 -6.03 -26.67
C ALA A 457 -2.10 -6.52 -26.77
N LYS A 458 -1.31 -5.99 -27.70
CA LYS A 458 0.13 -6.27 -27.86
C LYS A 458 1.01 -5.32 -27.04
N HIS A 459 0.42 -4.28 -26.44
CA HIS A 459 1.12 -3.18 -25.78
C HIS A 459 2.15 -2.46 -26.66
N SER A 460 1.84 -2.34 -27.94
CA SER A 460 2.81 -1.82 -28.93
C SER A 460 2.70 -0.32 -29.18
N ALA A 461 1.86 0.40 -28.46
CA ALA A 461 1.63 1.84 -28.55
C ALA A 461 1.57 2.31 -30.03
N PRO A 462 0.41 2.25 -30.68
CA PRO A 462 0.28 2.57 -32.10
C PRO A 462 0.72 4.01 -32.39
N VAL A 463 1.41 4.19 -33.53
CA VAL A 463 1.93 5.51 -33.93
C VAL A 463 0.78 6.47 -34.13
N SER A 464 0.88 7.65 -33.53
CA SER A 464 -0.08 8.73 -33.68
C SER A 464 0.47 9.86 -34.51
N ALA A 465 -0.44 10.65 -35.12
CA ALA A 465 -0.06 11.87 -35.80
C ALA A 465 0.59 12.88 -34.84
N PRO A 466 1.53 13.72 -35.30
CA PRO A 466 2.18 14.69 -34.44
C PRO A 466 1.18 15.60 -33.70
N LEU A 467 1.39 15.79 -32.40
CA LEU A 467 0.65 16.79 -31.61
C LEU A 467 1.34 18.14 -31.74
N ASN A 468 0.56 19.18 -31.95
CA ASN A 468 1.06 20.54 -32.01
C ASN A 468 1.38 21.06 -30.60
N LEU A 469 2.60 21.51 -30.34
CA LEU A 469 3.00 22.11 -29.07
C LEU A 469 2.80 23.65 -29.06
N PRO A 470 2.65 24.27 -27.90
CA PRO A 470 2.43 23.64 -26.59
C PRO A 470 1.02 23.06 -26.45
N LEU A 471 0.90 21.91 -25.82
CA LEU A 471 -0.41 21.36 -25.44
C LEU A 471 -1.08 22.25 -24.39
N GLN A 472 -2.39 22.35 -24.46
CA GLN A 472 -3.23 23.10 -23.52
C GLN A 472 -4.16 22.16 -22.78
N LEU A 473 -4.44 22.45 -21.54
CA LEU A 473 -5.44 21.72 -20.77
C LEU A 473 -6.84 22.05 -21.32
N ALA A 474 -7.47 21.08 -21.94
CA ALA A 474 -8.85 21.21 -22.42
C ALA A 474 -9.85 21.09 -21.29
N TRP A 475 -9.65 20.12 -20.43
CA TRP A 475 -10.44 19.93 -19.21
C TRP A 475 -9.71 19.09 -18.16
N THR A 476 -10.11 19.23 -16.91
CA THR A 476 -9.79 18.32 -15.81
C THR A 476 -11.02 18.08 -14.96
N ASN A 477 -11.18 16.88 -14.47
CA ASN A 477 -12.21 16.53 -13.50
C ASN A 477 -11.69 15.49 -12.51
N ASN A 478 -12.19 15.55 -11.26
CA ASN A 478 -11.85 14.61 -10.21
C ASN A 478 -12.94 13.57 -10.06
N VAL A 479 -12.59 12.28 -9.99
CA VAL A 479 -13.57 11.19 -9.87
C VAL A 479 -14.01 10.92 -8.41
N GLY A 480 -13.41 11.61 -7.44
CA GLY A 480 -13.72 11.45 -6.02
C GLY A 480 -13.04 10.26 -5.33
N ALA A 481 -12.08 9.63 -6.00
CA ALA A 481 -11.33 8.48 -5.51
C ALA A 481 -9.91 8.47 -6.09
N ASN A 482 -8.96 7.86 -5.38
CA ASN A 482 -7.58 7.78 -5.84
C ASN A 482 -7.46 6.87 -7.08
N LEU A 483 -6.74 7.36 -8.10
CA LEU A 483 -6.41 6.59 -9.32
C LEU A 483 -4.95 6.11 -9.23
N TYR A 484 -4.75 4.80 -9.43
CA TYR A 484 -3.45 4.19 -9.20
C TYR A 484 -2.78 3.71 -10.50
N MET A 485 -2.42 2.45 -10.62
CA MET A 485 -1.76 1.87 -11.81
C MET A 485 -2.68 1.70 -13.02
N THR A 486 -3.96 1.94 -12.88
CA THR A 486 -4.93 1.84 -13.96
C THR A 486 -4.71 2.94 -14.99
N SER A 487 -4.31 2.55 -16.19
CA SER A 487 -4.13 3.47 -17.31
C SER A 487 -5.49 3.90 -17.86
N PRO A 488 -5.70 5.20 -18.17
CA PRO A 488 -6.90 5.65 -18.86
C PRO A 488 -7.07 4.93 -20.20
N LEU A 489 -8.30 4.53 -20.52
CA LEU A 489 -8.68 4.06 -21.84
C LEU A 489 -9.50 5.12 -22.57
N ILE A 490 -9.48 5.08 -23.91
CA ILE A 490 -10.30 5.93 -24.76
C ILE A 490 -11.12 5.01 -25.67
N HIS A 491 -12.45 5.07 -25.51
CA HIS A 491 -13.37 4.25 -26.30
C HIS A 491 -14.57 5.06 -26.76
N LYS A 492 -14.76 5.17 -28.07
CA LYS A 492 -15.86 5.93 -28.70
C LYS A 492 -16.03 7.34 -28.10
N GLY A 493 -14.91 8.04 -27.90
CA GLY A 493 -14.88 9.40 -27.37
C GLY A 493 -15.20 9.53 -25.88
N LYS A 494 -15.20 8.43 -25.13
CA LYS A 494 -15.23 8.39 -23.64
C LYS A 494 -13.85 8.09 -23.11
N VAL A 495 -13.54 8.66 -21.94
CA VAL A 495 -12.34 8.31 -21.15
C VAL A 495 -12.78 7.41 -20.02
N ILE A 496 -12.18 6.22 -19.91
CA ILE A 496 -12.53 5.23 -18.88
C ILE A 496 -11.35 5.06 -17.93
N VAL A 497 -11.61 5.13 -16.63
CA VAL A 497 -10.61 4.96 -15.56
C VAL A 497 -11.20 4.12 -14.43
N ALA A 498 -10.33 3.56 -13.56
CA ALA A 498 -10.79 2.84 -12.38
C ALA A 498 -9.97 3.23 -11.15
N SER A 499 -10.60 3.19 -9.98
CA SER A 499 -10.07 3.66 -8.72
C SER A 499 -9.65 2.55 -7.78
N VAL A 500 -8.84 2.92 -6.78
CA VAL A 500 -8.48 2.07 -5.64
C VAL A 500 -9.29 2.41 -4.40
N ASP A 501 -9.44 1.42 -3.52
CA ASP A 501 -10.08 1.54 -2.21
C ASP A 501 -9.30 0.74 -1.17
N GLU A 502 -8.11 1.21 -0.82
CA GLU A 502 -7.20 0.52 0.09
C GLU A 502 -7.61 0.63 1.57
N ASP A 503 -8.65 1.41 1.84
CA ASP A 503 -9.21 1.66 3.17
C ASP A 503 -10.67 1.16 3.33
N LEU A 504 -11.23 0.47 2.34
CA LEU A 504 -12.61 -0.02 2.29
C LEU A 504 -13.66 1.06 2.62
N LYS A 505 -13.51 2.23 2.00
CA LYS A 505 -14.45 3.37 2.14
C LYS A 505 -15.56 3.37 1.09
N GLY A 506 -15.63 2.34 0.24
CA GLY A 506 -16.56 2.29 -0.90
C GLY A 506 -16.09 3.16 -2.07
N ALA A 507 -14.80 3.41 -2.20
CA ALA A 507 -14.21 4.25 -3.25
C ALA A 507 -13.83 3.48 -4.53
N GLY A 508 -13.94 2.15 -4.53
CA GLY A 508 -13.63 1.29 -5.68
C GLY A 508 -14.71 1.40 -6.75
N HIS A 509 -14.37 1.97 -7.90
CA HIS A 509 -15.30 2.14 -9.03
C HIS A 509 -14.57 2.08 -10.37
N VAL A 510 -15.33 1.76 -11.42
CA VAL A 510 -14.99 2.08 -12.81
C VAL A 510 -15.81 3.27 -13.25
N TYR A 511 -15.18 4.27 -13.86
CA TYR A 511 -15.81 5.51 -14.30
C TYR A 511 -15.67 5.68 -15.81
N ALA A 512 -16.69 6.27 -16.46
CA ALA A 512 -16.55 6.85 -17.78
C ALA A 512 -16.80 8.35 -17.75
N LEU A 513 -15.90 9.09 -18.38
CA LEU A 513 -15.99 10.53 -18.55
C LEU A 513 -16.22 10.87 -20.03
N ASN A 514 -16.98 11.93 -20.26
CA ASN A 514 -17.13 12.49 -21.59
C ASN A 514 -15.78 13.05 -22.08
N GLY A 515 -15.25 12.55 -23.14
CA GLY A 515 -13.96 13.00 -23.66
C GLY A 515 -13.93 14.47 -24.11
N LYS A 516 -15.09 15.10 -24.38
CA LYS A 516 -15.16 16.49 -24.83
C LYS A 516 -14.99 17.50 -23.70
N ASP A 517 -15.53 17.18 -22.51
CA ASP A 517 -15.63 18.14 -21.40
C ASP A 517 -15.28 17.57 -20.01
N GLY A 518 -14.96 16.27 -19.94
CA GLY A 518 -14.59 15.59 -18.70
C GLY A 518 -15.73 15.29 -17.74
N THR A 519 -17.00 15.53 -18.10
CA THR A 519 -18.13 15.22 -17.21
C THR A 519 -18.26 13.70 -17.01
N ILE A 520 -18.53 13.28 -15.77
CA ILE A 520 -18.73 11.85 -15.47
C ILE A 520 -20.07 11.43 -16.06
N LEU A 521 -20.02 10.47 -16.98
CA LEU A 521 -21.20 9.90 -17.64
C LEU A 521 -21.84 8.83 -16.78
N TRP A 522 -21.02 7.98 -16.19
CA TRP A 522 -21.45 6.92 -15.27
C TRP A 522 -20.30 6.46 -14.37
N SER A 523 -20.67 5.80 -13.28
CA SER A 523 -19.74 5.06 -12.41
C SER A 523 -20.36 3.73 -12.02
N CYS A 524 -19.53 2.67 -11.97
CA CYS A 524 -19.93 1.34 -11.57
C CYS A 524 -19.10 0.91 -10.35
N PRO A 525 -19.74 0.62 -9.19
CA PRO A 525 -19.00 0.23 -7.99
C PRO A 525 -18.41 -1.18 -8.14
N VAL A 526 -17.25 -1.39 -7.54
CA VAL A 526 -16.56 -2.67 -7.39
C VAL A 526 -16.29 -2.94 -5.91
N ARG A 527 -15.98 -4.19 -5.54
CA ARG A 527 -15.90 -4.59 -4.12
C ARG A 527 -14.61 -4.18 -3.43
N ASN A 528 -13.54 -3.97 -4.20
CA ASN A 528 -12.23 -3.60 -3.69
C ASN A 528 -11.46 -2.79 -4.75
N SER A 529 -10.21 -2.46 -4.47
CA SER A 529 -9.32 -1.72 -5.36
C SER A 529 -9.16 -2.38 -6.74
N ILE A 530 -9.24 -1.58 -7.81
CA ILE A 530 -8.71 -1.96 -9.12
C ILE A 530 -7.26 -1.45 -9.16
N LYS A 531 -6.31 -2.36 -8.96
CA LYS A 531 -4.89 -2.02 -8.85
C LYS A 531 -4.11 -2.18 -10.16
N ASN A 532 -4.77 -2.67 -11.22
CA ASN A 532 -4.09 -3.04 -12.45
C ASN A 532 -4.87 -2.60 -13.69
N SER A 533 -4.35 -2.89 -14.87
CA SER A 533 -4.92 -2.47 -16.14
C SER A 533 -6.34 -2.99 -16.36
N ILE A 534 -7.18 -2.14 -16.87
CA ILE A 534 -8.51 -2.46 -17.44
C ILE A 534 -8.40 -2.58 -18.96
N ALA A 535 -9.39 -3.18 -19.61
CA ALA A 535 -9.44 -3.32 -21.07
C ALA A 535 -10.86 -3.20 -21.60
N VAL A 536 -11.01 -2.83 -22.87
CA VAL A 536 -12.29 -2.77 -23.57
C VAL A 536 -12.28 -3.71 -24.78
N ASP A 537 -13.36 -4.46 -24.95
CA ASP A 537 -13.67 -5.19 -26.19
C ASP A 537 -15.17 -5.33 -26.33
N SER A 538 -15.66 -5.30 -27.58
CA SER A 538 -17.08 -5.51 -27.89
C SER A 538 -18.05 -4.60 -27.13
N ASP A 539 -17.67 -3.32 -26.90
CA ASP A 539 -18.40 -2.32 -26.11
C ASP A 539 -18.56 -2.66 -24.62
N ILE A 540 -17.70 -3.50 -24.09
CA ILE A 540 -17.66 -3.89 -22.69
C ILE A 540 -16.31 -3.53 -22.12
N VAL A 541 -16.26 -2.83 -20.99
CA VAL A 541 -15.05 -2.63 -20.21
C VAL A 541 -14.94 -3.73 -19.15
N PHE A 542 -13.75 -4.30 -19.05
CA PHE A 542 -13.39 -5.32 -18.09
C PHE A 542 -12.46 -4.74 -17.04
N ALA A 543 -12.73 -5.05 -15.79
CA ALA A 543 -11.92 -4.68 -14.65
C ALA A 543 -11.84 -5.85 -13.67
N GLN A 544 -10.71 -6.03 -13.00
CA GLN A 544 -10.52 -7.05 -11.97
C GLN A 544 -10.06 -6.40 -10.68
N ASP A 545 -10.77 -6.68 -9.57
CA ASP A 545 -10.42 -6.12 -8.28
C ASP A 545 -9.40 -6.98 -7.52
N ALA A 546 -8.83 -6.43 -6.45
CA ALA A 546 -7.84 -7.07 -5.61
C ALA A 546 -8.34 -8.32 -4.85
N GLN A 547 -9.64 -8.62 -4.90
CA GLN A 547 -10.23 -9.86 -4.39
C GLN A 547 -10.44 -10.91 -5.48
N GLY A 548 -10.10 -10.62 -6.74
CA GLY A 548 -10.22 -11.51 -7.88
C GLY A 548 -11.60 -11.51 -8.52
N PHE A 549 -12.45 -10.52 -8.26
CA PHE A 549 -13.70 -10.36 -9.00
C PHE A 549 -13.42 -9.68 -10.33
N LEU A 550 -13.77 -10.37 -11.42
CA LEU A 550 -13.75 -9.85 -12.77
C LEU A 550 -15.14 -9.32 -13.13
N TYR A 551 -15.19 -8.05 -13.50
CA TYR A 551 -16.40 -7.32 -13.88
C TYR A 551 -16.41 -7.07 -15.39
N ALA A 552 -17.57 -7.23 -16.00
CA ALA A 552 -17.85 -6.79 -17.36
C ALA A 552 -18.96 -5.75 -17.34
N ILE A 553 -18.65 -4.54 -17.80
CA ILE A 553 -19.50 -3.36 -17.65
C ILE A 553 -19.75 -2.78 -19.06
N ASP A 554 -21.00 -2.52 -19.38
CA ASP A 554 -21.40 -1.90 -20.63
C ASP A 554 -20.84 -0.46 -20.73
N THR A 555 -20.06 -0.16 -21.76
CA THR A 555 -19.35 1.12 -21.91
C THR A 555 -20.28 2.30 -22.16
N GLU A 556 -21.51 2.08 -22.63
CA GLU A 556 -22.49 3.15 -22.88
C GLU A 556 -23.25 3.53 -21.61
N THR A 557 -23.68 2.53 -20.83
CA THR A 557 -24.60 2.72 -19.72
C THR A 557 -23.98 2.59 -18.34
N GLY A 558 -22.77 2.03 -18.21
CA GLY A 558 -22.14 1.70 -16.95
C GLY A 558 -22.80 0.54 -16.19
N LYS A 559 -23.71 -0.21 -16.82
CA LYS A 559 -24.38 -1.34 -16.20
C LYS A 559 -23.49 -2.58 -16.19
N LEU A 560 -23.47 -3.28 -15.07
CA LEU A 560 -22.84 -4.58 -14.95
C LEU A 560 -23.56 -5.59 -15.85
N CYS A 561 -22.85 -6.16 -16.84
CA CYS A 561 -23.34 -7.23 -17.71
C CYS A 561 -23.21 -8.58 -17.03
N TRP A 562 -22.03 -8.86 -16.48
CA TRP A 562 -21.74 -10.08 -15.73
C TRP A 562 -20.53 -9.88 -14.80
N GLU A 563 -20.42 -10.73 -13.79
CA GLU A 563 -19.25 -10.81 -12.92
C GLU A 563 -18.82 -12.27 -12.71
N LYS A 564 -17.54 -12.49 -12.44
CA LYS A 564 -16.95 -13.77 -12.11
C LYS A 564 -15.94 -13.62 -10.98
N GLN A 565 -15.97 -14.53 -10.01
CA GLN A 565 -14.88 -14.63 -9.07
C GLN A 565 -13.84 -15.65 -9.57
N LEU A 566 -12.61 -15.19 -9.74
CA LEU A 566 -11.49 -16.06 -10.05
C LEU A 566 -10.88 -16.60 -8.75
N PRO A 567 -10.30 -17.81 -8.76
CA PRO A 567 -9.62 -18.34 -7.59
C PRO A 567 -8.38 -17.48 -7.29
N VAL A 568 -8.32 -16.91 -6.10
CA VAL A 568 -7.15 -16.16 -5.61
C VAL A 568 -6.26 -17.12 -4.83
N ASN A 569 -4.98 -17.09 -5.08
CA ASN A 569 -4.01 -17.82 -4.27
C ASN A 569 -3.58 -16.94 -3.10
N GLY A 570 -3.25 -17.52 -1.99
CA GLY A 570 -2.79 -16.99 -0.72
C GLY A 570 -2.21 -15.57 -0.59
N LEU A 571 -1.81 -14.89 -1.66
CA LEU A 571 -1.39 -13.49 -1.64
C LEU A 571 -2.55 -12.57 -2.00
N PRO A 572 -3.08 -11.82 -1.04
CA PRO A 572 -4.07 -10.79 -1.35
C PRO A 572 -3.45 -9.71 -2.25
N ALA A 573 -4.29 -9.14 -3.11
CA ALA A 573 -3.97 -8.01 -3.98
C ALA A 573 -2.98 -8.23 -5.14
N LEU A 574 -2.34 -9.36 -5.27
CA LEU A 574 -1.49 -9.69 -6.42
C LEU A 574 -2.33 -10.31 -7.55
N ILE A 575 -2.95 -9.45 -8.33
CA ILE A 575 -3.84 -9.79 -9.42
C ILE A 575 -3.23 -9.30 -10.73
N ASP A 576 -3.11 -10.17 -11.73
CA ASP A 576 -2.56 -9.82 -13.03
C ASP A 576 -3.44 -8.76 -13.72
N GLY A 577 -2.83 -7.84 -14.46
CA GLY A 577 -3.54 -6.95 -15.37
C GLY A 577 -4.16 -7.76 -16.51
N LEU A 578 -5.43 -7.48 -16.79
CA LEU A 578 -6.16 -8.20 -17.83
C LEU A 578 -5.94 -7.61 -19.25
N VAL A 579 -6.23 -8.41 -20.26
CA VAL A 579 -6.21 -8.00 -21.65
C VAL A 579 -7.49 -8.49 -22.35
N ALA A 580 -8.00 -7.72 -23.31
CA ALA A 580 -9.16 -8.12 -24.09
C ALA A 580 -8.91 -7.91 -25.59
N GLY A 581 -9.52 -8.77 -26.40
CA GLY A 581 -9.45 -8.67 -27.87
C GLY A 581 -10.19 -9.82 -28.55
N GLU A 582 -10.68 -9.56 -29.75
CA GLU A 582 -11.37 -10.55 -30.59
C GLU A 582 -12.57 -11.24 -29.92
N GLY A 583 -13.31 -10.50 -29.06
CA GLY A 583 -14.47 -11.02 -28.35
C GLY A 583 -14.14 -11.87 -27.11
N VAL A 584 -12.91 -11.84 -26.63
CA VAL A 584 -12.42 -12.62 -25.48
C VAL A 584 -11.73 -11.70 -24.48
N VAL A 585 -11.99 -11.89 -23.19
CA VAL A 585 -11.22 -11.32 -22.08
C VAL A 585 -10.39 -12.39 -21.40
N TYR A 586 -9.13 -12.08 -21.13
CA TYR A 586 -8.17 -12.94 -20.46
C TYR A 586 -7.81 -12.31 -19.11
N ALA A 587 -7.88 -13.09 -18.05
CA ALA A 587 -7.61 -12.65 -16.68
C ALA A 587 -6.83 -13.71 -15.91
N GLY A 588 -5.95 -13.28 -15.03
CA GLY A 588 -5.10 -14.14 -14.20
C GLY A 588 -5.08 -13.70 -12.74
N THR A 589 -4.73 -14.63 -11.87
CA THR A 589 -4.61 -14.41 -10.42
C THR A 589 -3.35 -15.06 -9.85
N GLY A 590 -2.39 -15.45 -10.70
CA GLY A 590 -1.26 -16.27 -10.30
C GLY A 590 -1.60 -17.72 -9.99
N LYS A 591 -2.82 -18.01 -9.53
CA LYS A 591 -3.31 -19.38 -9.28
C LYS A 591 -3.91 -20.02 -10.53
N GLY A 592 -4.49 -19.22 -11.39
CA GLY A 592 -5.12 -19.66 -12.62
C GLY A 592 -5.16 -18.56 -13.66
N LEU A 593 -5.14 -18.97 -14.91
CA LEU A 593 -5.35 -18.13 -16.08
C LEU A 593 -6.67 -18.56 -16.72
N CYS A 594 -7.53 -17.60 -17.03
CA CYS A 594 -8.86 -17.88 -17.57
C CYS A 594 -9.13 -17.02 -18.81
N ALA A 595 -9.97 -17.55 -19.71
CA ALA A 595 -10.55 -16.82 -20.82
C ALA A 595 -12.08 -16.89 -20.78
N PHE A 596 -12.72 -15.77 -21.04
CA PHE A 596 -14.17 -15.66 -21.08
C PHE A 596 -14.62 -14.98 -22.37
N GLU A 597 -15.73 -15.43 -22.91
CA GLU A 597 -16.42 -14.71 -23.99
C GLU A 597 -16.87 -13.34 -23.46
N ALA A 598 -16.44 -12.29 -24.15
CA ALA A 598 -16.61 -10.90 -23.70
C ALA A 598 -18.07 -10.54 -23.36
N ARG A 599 -19.04 -10.90 -24.21
CA ARG A 599 -20.45 -10.51 -24.05
C ARG A 599 -21.22 -11.31 -23.01
N THR A 600 -20.92 -12.60 -22.87
CA THR A 600 -21.73 -13.52 -22.05
C THR A 600 -21.09 -13.92 -20.74
N GLY A 601 -19.77 -13.74 -20.60
CA GLY A 601 -19.01 -14.26 -19.49
C GLY A 601 -18.93 -15.79 -19.47
N LYS A 602 -19.23 -16.45 -20.60
CA LYS A 602 -19.02 -17.90 -20.75
C LYS A 602 -17.53 -18.20 -20.68
N GLN A 603 -17.14 -19.04 -19.73
CA GLN A 603 -15.74 -19.49 -19.63
C GLN A 603 -15.41 -20.36 -20.83
N LEU A 604 -14.38 -19.96 -21.57
CA LEU A 604 -13.89 -20.70 -22.74
C LEU A 604 -12.90 -21.77 -22.31
N TRP A 605 -11.97 -21.39 -21.45
CA TRP A 605 -11.02 -22.29 -20.82
C TRP A 605 -10.51 -21.74 -19.47
N LYS A 606 -9.91 -22.62 -18.68
CA LYS A 606 -9.21 -22.32 -17.43
C LYS A 606 -7.97 -23.19 -17.33
N ASN A 607 -6.84 -22.59 -17.00
CA ASN A 607 -5.59 -23.30 -16.75
C ASN A 607 -5.06 -22.95 -15.35
N GLU A 608 -5.05 -23.93 -14.45
CA GLU A 608 -4.55 -23.79 -13.07
C GLU A 608 -3.10 -24.25 -12.93
N GLY A 609 -2.55 -24.90 -13.94
CA GLY A 609 -1.19 -25.47 -13.95
C GLY A 609 -0.13 -24.58 -14.60
N TRP A 610 -0.44 -23.34 -14.95
CA TRP A 610 0.47 -22.51 -15.76
C TRP A 610 1.56 -21.81 -14.95
N GLY A 611 1.31 -21.44 -13.72
CA GLY A 611 2.21 -20.62 -12.90
C GLY A 611 2.62 -21.24 -11.57
N GLN A 612 3.38 -20.51 -10.80
CA GLN A 612 3.96 -20.93 -9.52
C GLN A 612 3.14 -20.44 -8.31
N GLY A 613 1.93 -19.95 -8.53
CA GLY A 613 0.99 -19.70 -7.47
C GLY A 613 0.83 -18.26 -7.00
N GLU A 614 1.59 -17.31 -7.51
CA GLU A 614 1.48 -15.90 -7.15
C GLU A 614 1.23 -15.03 -8.39
N GLY A 615 0.24 -14.14 -8.31
CA GLY A 615 -0.03 -13.12 -9.31
C GLY A 615 1.09 -12.06 -9.36
N THR A 616 0.98 -11.16 -10.31
CA THR A 616 1.92 -10.06 -10.52
C THR A 616 1.14 -8.79 -10.85
N THR A 617 1.78 -7.64 -10.80
CA THR A 617 1.19 -6.38 -11.26
C THR A 617 1.39 -6.15 -12.77
N SER A 618 2.04 -7.09 -13.46
CA SER A 618 2.19 -7.09 -14.92
C SER A 618 0.84 -7.36 -15.60
N THR A 619 0.60 -6.72 -16.74
CA THR A 619 -0.56 -6.94 -17.58
C THR A 619 -0.29 -8.06 -18.59
N LEU A 620 -1.28 -8.92 -18.81
CA LEU A 620 -1.25 -9.97 -19.83
C LEU A 620 -1.07 -9.37 -21.22
N THR A 621 -0.23 -9.98 -22.06
CA THR A 621 0.01 -9.53 -23.44
C THR A 621 -0.55 -10.53 -24.43
N LEU A 622 -1.38 -10.08 -25.37
CA LEU A 622 -2.05 -10.92 -26.36
C LEU A 622 -1.62 -10.57 -27.80
N GLY A 623 -1.15 -11.54 -28.56
CA GLY A 623 -0.89 -11.36 -29.98
C GLY A 623 -0.47 -12.66 -30.66
N ASN A 624 -0.71 -12.80 -31.93
CA ASN A 624 -0.31 -13.98 -32.73
C ASN A 624 -0.79 -15.32 -32.13
N ASN A 625 -2.01 -15.37 -31.57
CA ASN A 625 -2.58 -16.51 -30.84
C ASN A 625 -1.77 -16.90 -29.59
N LEU A 626 -0.91 -16.03 -29.10
CA LEU A 626 -0.10 -16.21 -27.90
C LEU A 626 -0.60 -15.29 -26.81
N LEU A 627 -0.79 -15.84 -25.60
CA LEU A 627 -1.05 -15.10 -24.37
C LEU A 627 0.16 -15.21 -23.47
N VAL A 628 0.82 -14.09 -23.20
CA VAL A 628 1.99 -14.02 -22.32
C VAL A 628 1.56 -13.56 -20.94
N ALA A 629 1.98 -14.30 -19.92
CA ALA A 629 1.68 -14.04 -18.53
C ALA A 629 2.93 -14.22 -17.66
N GLY A 630 3.04 -13.45 -16.57
CA GLY A 630 4.15 -13.52 -15.66
C GLY A 630 3.83 -14.21 -14.34
N ALA A 631 4.87 -14.59 -13.61
CA ALA A 631 4.78 -14.91 -12.20
C ALA A 631 5.84 -14.10 -11.43
N GLN A 632 5.53 -13.74 -10.19
CA GLN A 632 6.31 -12.77 -9.43
C GLN A 632 7.80 -13.13 -9.27
N TRP A 633 8.09 -14.41 -9.10
CA TRP A 633 9.43 -14.90 -8.80
C TRP A 633 10.02 -15.67 -9.98
N ASN A 634 10.68 -14.96 -10.88
CA ASN A 634 11.57 -15.51 -11.91
C ASN A 634 10.90 -16.34 -13.01
N ALA A 635 9.70 -16.01 -13.47
CA ALA A 635 9.10 -16.74 -14.57
C ALA A 635 8.24 -15.88 -15.50
N LEU A 636 8.26 -16.25 -16.77
CA LEU A 636 7.38 -15.75 -17.83
C LEU A 636 6.84 -16.97 -18.61
N TYR A 637 5.55 -16.94 -18.92
CA TYR A 637 4.84 -18.05 -19.55
C TYR A 637 4.19 -17.62 -20.86
N GLY A 638 4.35 -18.40 -21.93
CA GLY A 638 3.57 -18.29 -23.16
C GLY A 638 2.51 -19.39 -23.19
N ASN A 639 1.28 -18.99 -23.47
CA ASN A 639 0.14 -19.88 -23.52
C ASN A 639 -0.58 -19.73 -24.85
N ASP A 640 -1.15 -20.81 -25.37
CA ASP A 640 -2.07 -20.74 -26.50
C ASP A 640 -3.33 -19.97 -26.09
N ALA A 641 -3.64 -18.88 -26.78
CA ALA A 641 -4.74 -18.02 -26.39
C ALA A 641 -6.11 -18.67 -26.57
N LYS A 642 -6.25 -19.68 -27.46
CA LYS A 642 -7.51 -20.37 -27.73
C LYS A 642 -7.78 -21.49 -26.76
N THR A 643 -6.74 -22.17 -26.26
CA THR A 643 -6.87 -23.37 -25.42
C THR A 643 -6.43 -23.16 -23.99
N GLY A 644 -5.61 -22.12 -23.74
CA GLY A 644 -4.97 -21.87 -22.44
C GLY A 644 -3.81 -22.81 -22.14
N GLU A 645 -3.43 -23.68 -23.07
CA GLU A 645 -2.31 -24.60 -22.89
C GLU A 645 -0.99 -23.85 -22.80
N LYS A 646 -0.16 -24.19 -21.82
CA LYS A 646 1.18 -23.62 -21.68
C LYS A 646 2.10 -24.15 -22.76
N LEU A 647 2.55 -23.27 -23.66
CA LEU A 647 3.44 -23.59 -24.79
C LEU A 647 4.90 -23.58 -24.33
N TRP A 648 5.28 -22.62 -23.52
CA TRP A 648 6.63 -22.47 -23.00
C TRP A 648 6.64 -21.77 -21.64
N ALA A 649 7.74 -21.96 -20.91
CA ALA A 649 8.05 -21.25 -19.70
C ALA A 649 9.52 -20.84 -19.71
N VAL A 650 9.80 -19.61 -19.31
CA VAL A 650 11.16 -19.07 -19.19
C VAL A 650 11.38 -18.63 -17.78
N SER A 651 12.45 -19.16 -17.17
CA SER A 651 12.97 -18.70 -15.90
C SER A 651 14.44 -18.37 -16.13
N ASP A 652 14.80 -17.11 -15.98
CA ASP A 652 16.17 -16.64 -16.11
C ASP A 652 16.51 -15.75 -14.90
N ASN A 653 17.79 -15.76 -14.51
CA ASN A 653 18.25 -14.93 -13.42
C ASN A 653 18.06 -13.43 -13.75
N GLY A 654 17.30 -12.72 -12.95
CA GLY A 654 16.90 -11.33 -13.19
C GLY A 654 15.57 -11.16 -13.92
N LEU A 655 14.93 -12.22 -14.38
CA LEU A 655 13.59 -12.19 -14.94
C LEU A 655 12.55 -12.28 -13.79
N ARG A 656 12.41 -11.20 -13.04
CA ARG A 656 11.38 -11.04 -12.00
C ARG A 656 10.22 -10.26 -12.61
N ASN A 657 9.23 -10.94 -13.16
CA ASN A 657 8.15 -10.25 -13.85
C ASN A 657 7.11 -9.73 -12.84
N ARG A 658 7.48 -8.71 -12.08
CA ARG A 658 6.63 -8.10 -11.05
C ARG A 658 5.73 -7.00 -11.56
N GLY A 659 6.23 -6.11 -12.41
CA GLY A 659 5.56 -4.88 -12.77
C GLY A 659 5.45 -4.66 -14.27
N ALA A 660 6.56 -4.67 -14.99
CA ALA A 660 6.59 -4.36 -16.41
C ALA A 660 5.83 -5.40 -17.24
N SER A 661 4.99 -4.92 -18.15
CA SER A 661 4.26 -5.76 -19.10
C SER A 661 5.08 -5.95 -20.36
N PRO A 662 5.17 -7.16 -20.93
CA PRO A 662 5.84 -7.36 -22.21
C PRO A 662 5.17 -6.56 -23.33
N ALA A 663 5.96 -5.92 -24.21
CA ALA A 663 5.50 -5.37 -25.48
C ALA A 663 5.78 -6.36 -26.60
N MET A 664 4.80 -6.66 -27.45
CA MET A 664 4.95 -7.57 -28.59
C MET A 664 5.06 -6.79 -29.89
N HIS A 665 6.20 -6.90 -30.56
CA HIS A 665 6.42 -6.34 -31.90
C HIS A 665 6.85 -7.44 -32.86
N GLY A 666 6.03 -7.72 -33.84
CA GLY A 666 6.26 -8.82 -34.81
C GLY A 666 6.33 -10.18 -34.07
N ALA A 667 7.47 -10.83 -34.18
CA ALA A 667 7.76 -12.12 -33.54
C ALA A 667 8.53 -11.99 -32.21
N LEU A 668 8.74 -10.78 -31.73
CA LEU A 668 9.58 -10.51 -30.55
C LEU A 668 8.78 -9.93 -29.39
N LEU A 669 9.21 -10.27 -28.17
CA LEU A 669 8.76 -9.69 -26.91
C LEU A 669 9.89 -8.83 -26.35
N TYR A 670 9.55 -7.64 -25.89
CA TYR A 670 10.44 -6.69 -25.24
C TYR A 670 10.01 -6.49 -23.81
N LEU A 671 10.94 -6.61 -22.86
CA LEU A 671 10.64 -6.60 -21.43
C LEU A 671 11.78 -5.97 -20.63
N ILE A 672 11.44 -5.23 -19.59
CA ILE A 672 12.37 -4.82 -18.54
C ILE A 672 12.03 -5.55 -17.25
N SER A 673 13.04 -5.90 -16.46
CA SER A 673 12.86 -6.58 -15.18
C SER A 673 14.10 -6.44 -14.32
N ASP A 674 13.93 -6.16 -13.03
CA ASP A 674 15.00 -6.00 -12.04
C ASP A 674 16.07 -4.98 -12.49
N LYS A 675 17.18 -5.44 -13.02
CA LYS A 675 18.30 -4.66 -13.58
C LYS A 675 18.68 -5.11 -14.98
N SER A 676 17.70 -5.48 -15.77
CA SER A 676 17.97 -6.02 -17.11
C SER A 676 16.88 -5.65 -18.11
N PHE A 677 17.28 -5.49 -19.34
CA PHE A 677 16.43 -5.44 -20.51
C PHE A 677 16.51 -6.75 -21.27
N PHE A 678 15.38 -7.24 -21.76
CA PHE A 678 15.28 -8.53 -22.45
C PHE A 678 14.60 -8.38 -23.81
N ILE A 679 15.05 -9.19 -24.79
CA ILE A 679 14.33 -9.49 -26.02
C ILE A 679 14.18 -11.01 -26.10
N LEU A 680 12.93 -11.48 -26.29
CA LEU A 680 12.62 -12.89 -26.41
C LEU A 680 11.94 -13.17 -27.75
N GLU A 681 12.13 -14.38 -28.29
CA GLU A 681 11.31 -14.90 -29.38
C GLU A 681 9.92 -15.27 -28.84
N ALA A 682 8.85 -14.65 -29.36
CA ALA A 682 7.52 -14.82 -28.82
C ALA A 682 7.01 -16.27 -28.91
N ALA A 683 7.30 -16.97 -30.01
CA ALA A 683 6.81 -18.32 -30.25
C ALA A 683 7.39 -19.38 -29.29
N THR A 684 8.61 -19.20 -28.81
CA THR A 684 9.34 -20.20 -28.03
C THR A 684 9.73 -19.75 -26.64
N GLY A 685 9.64 -18.45 -26.36
CA GLY A 685 10.15 -17.85 -25.13
C GLY A 685 11.68 -17.78 -25.05
N LYS A 686 12.39 -18.15 -26.10
CA LYS A 686 13.86 -18.12 -26.14
C LYS A 686 14.38 -16.70 -25.91
N VAL A 687 15.21 -16.51 -24.89
CA VAL A 687 15.91 -15.25 -24.64
C VAL A 687 16.96 -15.04 -25.75
N ILE A 688 16.74 -14.01 -26.59
CA ILE A 688 17.65 -13.60 -27.66
C ILE A 688 18.68 -12.61 -27.13
N VAL A 689 18.20 -11.65 -26.32
CA VAL A 689 19.03 -10.62 -25.70
C VAL A 689 18.70 -10.54 -24.21
N ARG A 690 19.77 -10.45 -23.40
CA ARG A 690 19.71 -10.00 -22.02
C ARG A 690 20.80 -8.94 -21.83
N LYS A 691 20.39 -7.69 -21.65
CA LYS A 691 21.29 -6.56 -21.39
C LYS A 691 21.21 -6.18 -19.92
N PRO A 692 22.28 -6.35 -19.13
CA PRO A 692 22.35 -5.80 -17.77
C PRO A 692 22.32 -4.28 -17.80
N LEU A 693 21.61 -3.69 -16.84
CA LEU A 693 21.52 -2.25 -16.63
C LEU A 693 22.17 -1.88 -15.29
N PRO A 694 22.84 -0.72 -15.20
CA PRO A 694 23.51 -0.31 -13.95
C PRO A 694 22.52 0.27 -12.91
N TYR A 695 21.22 0.27 -13.18
CA TYR A 695 20.14 0.82 -12.34
C TYR A 695 18.94 -0.13 -12.31
N ASN A 696 18.07 0.09 -11.32
CA ASN A 696 16.83 -0.67 -11.16
C ASN A 696 15.79 -0.19 -12.20
N VAL A 697 15.16 -1.16 -12.90
CA VAL A 697 14.03 -0.98 -13.83
C VAL A 697 12.82 -1.82 -13.43
N ASP A 698 12.69 -2.15 -12.14
CA ASP A 698 11.54 -2.87 -11.58
C ASP A 698 10.35 -1.90 -11.41
N VAL A 699 9.82 -1.43 -12.53
CA VAL A 699 8.68 -0.51 -12.67
C VAL A 699 7.60 -1.14 -13.53
N THR A 700 6.41 -0.57 -13.55
CA THR A 700 5.30 -1.05 -14.38
C THR A 700 5.38 -0.58 -15.85
N SER A 701 6.35 0.24 -16.19
CA SER A 701 6.58 0.77 -17.54
C SER A 701 6.81 -0.32 -18.57
N THR A 702 5.96 -0.36 -19.59
CA THR A 702 6.12 -1.23 -20.76
C THR A 702 7.08 -0.58 -21.76
N PRO A 703 8.06 -1.31 -22.35
CA PRO A 703 8.94 -0.76 -23.36
C PRO A 703 8.17 -0.26 -24.60
N LEU A 704 8.42 0.98 -24.98
CA LEU A 704 7.95 1.62 -26.21
C LEU A 704 9.00 1.45 -27.31
N LEU A 705 8.60 0.95 -28.48
CA LEU A 705 9.45 0.92 -29.65
C LEU A 705 9.06 2.02 -30.61
N THR A 706 10.04 2.82 -30.99
CA THR A 706 9.94 3.77 -32.11
C THR A 706 10.68 3.20 -33.34
N ASP A 707 10.91 4.02 -34.35
CA ASP A 707 11.70 3.66 -35.50
C ASP A 707 13.21 3.43 -35.20
N LYS A 708 13.74 4.06 -34.14
CA LYS A 708 15.16 4.02 -33.80
C LYS A 708 15.46 3.83 -32.31
N GLU A 709 14.48 3.93 -31.45
CA GLU A 709 14.64 3.87 -30.00
C GLU A 709 13.78 2.79 -29.37
N ILE A 710 14.30 2.22 -28.27
CA ILE A 710 13.55 1.47 -27.28
C ILE A 710 13.50 2.31 -26.00
N ILE A 711 12.32 2.75 -25.58
CA ILE A 711 12.14 3.74 -24.52
C ILE A 711 11.36 3.13 -23.37
N PHE A 712 11.84 3.30 -22.13
CA PHE A 712 11.18 2.78 -20.93
C PHE A 712 11.47 3.61 -19.68
N GLY A 713 10.59 3.55 -18.73
CA GLY A 713 10.77 4.15 -17.41
C GLY A 713 11.74 3.35 -16.54
N SER A 714 12.26 3.99 -15.51
CA SER A 714 13.11 3.35 -14.51
C SER A 714 12.70 3.73 -13.10
N ALA A 715 13.17 2.96 -12.12
CA ALA A 715 12.94 3.25 -10.71
C ALA A 715 13.74 4.46 -10.21
N GLN A 716 14.86 4.82 -10.85
CA GLN A 716 15.84 5.75 -10.28
C GLN A 716 16.37 6.80 -11.23
N LYS A 717 16.22 6.65 -12.54
CA LYS A 717 16.91 7.45 -13.56
C LYS A 717 15.96 8.23 -14.48
N GLY A 718 14.67 8.18 -14.25
CA GLY A 718 13.69 8.78 -15.15
C GLY A 718 13.44 7.93 -16.39
N LEU A 719 13.30 8.55 -17.55
CA LEU A 719 13.05 7.90 -18.83
C LEU A 719 14.37 7.61 -19.56
N ILE A 720 14.49 6.40 -20.10
CA ILE A 720 15.69 5.91 -20.73
C ILE A 720 15.37 5.53 -22.17
N ALA A 721 16.25 5.86 -23.10
CA ALA A 721 16.20 5.38 -24.47
C ALA A 721 17.47 4.60 -24.83
N LEU A 722 17.28 3.41 -25.36
CA LEU A 722 18.31 2.63 -26.03
C LEU A 722 18.17 2.81 -27.53
N ASP A 723 19.27 2.79 -28.24
CA ASP A 723 19.27 2.65 -29.68
C ASP A 723 18.75 1.26 -30.07
N SER A 724 17.78 1.18 -30.98
CA SER A 724 17.09 -0.08 -31.30
C SER A 724 17.95 -1.13 -32.00
N GLU A 725 19.07 -0.73 -32.64
CA GLU A 725 19.98 -1.64 -33.38
C GLU A 725 21.16 -2.06 -32.46
N THR A 726 21.81 -1.09 -31.81
CA THR A 726 23.00 -1.34 -30.99
C THR A 726 22.69 -1.71 -29.56
N LEU A 727 21.50 -1.38 -29.09
CA LEU A 727 21.02 -1.47 -27.71
C LEU A 727 21.86 -0.64 -26.71
N GLU A 728 22.69 0.29 -27.18
CA GLU A 728 23.43 1.21 -26.33
C GLU A 728 22.49 2.35 -25.85
N GLU A 729 22.76 2.86 -24.65
CA GLU A 729 22.01 4.00 -24.10
C GLU A 729 22.25 5.24 -24.98
N LYS A 730 21.19 5.75 -25.58
CA LYS A 730 21.21 6.91 -26.46
C LYS A 730 21.06 8.21 -25.68
N TRP A 731 20.11 8.21 -24.76
CA TRP A 731 19.87 9.30 -23.83
C TRP A 731 19.11 8.85 -22.58
N THR A 732 19.25 9.65 -21.54
CA THR A 732 18.44 9.56 -20.31
C THR A 732 17.81 10.92 -20.04
N CYS A 733 16.49 10.97 -19.83
CA CYS A 733 15.79 12.18 -19.42
C CYS A 733 15.49 12.09 -17.92
N PRO A 734 16.21 12.82 -17.08
CA PRO A 734 15.93 12.87 -15.64
C PRO A 734 14.62 13.62 -15.39
N VAL A 735 13.83 13.11 -14.45
CA VAL A 735 12.63 13.77 -13.90
C VAL A 735 12.88 14.17 -12.46
N GLY A 736 11.92 14.83 -11.82
CA GLY A 736 12.01 15.15 -10.39
C GLY A 736 11.98 13.91 -9.51
N ASP A 737 12.32 14.07 -8.23
CA ASP A 737 12.20 13.00 -7.24
C ASP A 737 10.73 12.60 -7.07
N ALA A 738 10.48 11.32 -6.95
CA ALA A 738 9.14 10.78 -6.74
C ALA A 738 8.52 11.36 -5.46
N LEU A 739 7.28 11.77 -5.54
CA LEU A 739 6.52 12.26 -4.38
C LEU A 739 6.25 11.13 -3.38
N VAL A 740 6.02 9.92 -3.87
CA VAL A 740 5.94 8.68 -3.08
C VAL A 740 6.66 7.57 -3.84
N TYR A 741 7.15 6.56 -3.13
CA TYR A 741 7.92 5.46 -3.72
C TYR A 741 7.04 4.23 -3.86
N THR A 742 7.06 3.60 -5.02
CA THR A 742 6.24 2.45 -5.39
C THR A 742 7.07 1.25 -5.81
N CYS A 743 8.23 1.48 -6.38
CA CYS A 743 9.07 0.39 -6.88
C CYS A 743 9.54 -0.52 -5.74
N PRO A 744 9.40 -1.84 -5.89
CA PRO A 744 9.83 -2.80 -4.89
C PRO A 744 11.25 -2.56 -4.41
N TYR A 745 11.42 -2.45 -3.08
CA TYR A 745 12.71 -2.22 -2.41
C TYR A 745 13.45 -0.94 -2.79
N SER A 746 12.85 -0.04 -3.56
CA SER A 746 13.45 1.27 -3.88
C SER A 746 13.12 2.29 -2.80
N ARG A 747 14.14 3.04 -2.39
CA ARG A 747 14.10 4.09 -1.37
C ARG A 747 14.52 5.43 -1.93
N GLN A 748 14.28 6.48 -1.17
CA GLN A 748 14.67 7.85 -1.47
C GLN A 748 16.20 8.03 -1.63
N PRO A 749 16.70 8.95 -2.50
CA PRO A 749 15.96 9.66 -3.55
C PRO A 749 15.79 8.78 -4.80
N SER A 750 14.72 8.97 -5.55
CA SER A 750 14.42 8.20 -6.77
C SER A 750 13.63 9.00 -7.79
N ALA A 751 14.18 9.17 -8.98
CA ALA A 751 13.48 9.74 -10.14
C ALA A 751 12.71 8.62 -10.86
N THR A 752 11.48 8.33 -10.39
CA THR A 752 10.71 7.15 -10.79
C THR A 752 9.72 7.45 -11.91
N ILE A 753 9.68 6.58 -12.92
CA ILE A 753 8.64 6.52 -13.95
C ILE A 753 8.06 5.11 -13.97
N GLU A 754 6.84 4.96 -13.42
CA GLU A 754 6.05 3.73 -13.49
C GLU A 754 5.29 3.61 -14.82
N THR A 755 4.95 4.74 -15.43
CA THR A 755 4.06 4.81 -16.58
C THR A 755 4.75 4.36 -17.86
N SER A 756 3.99 3.75 -18.76
CA SER A 756 4.44 3.47 -20.12
C SER A 756 4.37 4.73 -20.98
N ALA A 757 5.41 5.01 -21.73
CA ALA A 757 5.47 6.13 -22.63
C ALA A 757 4.68 5.89 -23.93
N VAL A 758 4.23 6.97 -24.57
CA VAL A 758 3.64 6.96 -25.90
C VAL A 758 4.34 8.00 -26.78
N TRP A 759 4.22 7.91 -28.11
CA TRP A 759 4.83 8.88 -28.98
C TRP A 759 3.92 9.36 -30.10
N ALA A 760 4.12 10.61 -30.51
CA ALA A 760 3.43 11.23 -31.62
C ALA A 760 4.40 12.15 -32.37
N GLY A 761 4.73 11.83 -33.63
CA GLY A 761 5.76 12.50 -34.40
C GLY A 761 7.14 12.36 -33.73
N ASP A 762 7.77 13.48 -33.38
CA ASP A 762 9.09 13.51 -32.77
C ASP A 762 9.06 13.65 -31.24
N ILE A 763 7.88 13.56 -30.63
CA ILE A 763 7.70 13.76 -29.19
C ILE A 763 7.22 12.49 -28.50
N VAL A 764 7.91 12.13 -27.42
CA VAL A 764 7.52 11.08 -26.47
C VAL A 764 6.81 11.75 -25.30
N TYR A 765 5.64 11.24 -24.93
CA TYR A 765 4.87 11.71 -23.78
C TYR A 765 4.89 10.65 -22.67
N VAL A 766 5.12 11.10 -21.44
CA VAL A 766 5.18 10.23 -20.27
C VAL A 766 4.73 11.02 -19.03
N ALA A 767 4.15 10.33 -18.08
CA ALA A 767 3.82 10.88 -16.76
C ALA A 767 4.77 10.30 -15.71
N ALA A 768 5.13 11.06 -14.69
CA ALA A 768 6.13 10.65 -13.71
C ALA A 768 5.60 10.68 -12.27
N SER A 769 6.26 9.93 -11.39
CA SER A 769 5.92 9.89 -9.96
C SER A 769 6.23 11.19 -9.21
N ASP A 770 6.90 12.17 -9.85
CA ASP A 770 7.09 13.55 -9.36
C ASP A 770 5.84 14.44 -9.55
N GLY A 771 4.77 13.90 -10.13
CA GLY A 771 3.53 14.63 -10.40
C GLY A 771 3.59 15.52 -11.63
N THR A 772 4.43 15.20 -12.62
CA THR A 772 4.59 15.99 -13.86
C THR A 772 4.39 15.13 -15.09
N VAL A 773 3.67 15.66 -16.06
CA VAL A 773 3.57 15.11 -17.43
C VAL A 773 4.64 15.77 -18.28
N TYR A 774 5.39 14.97 -19.04
CA TYR A 774 6.49 15.42 -19.88
C TYR A 774 6.22 15.13 -21.36
N GLY A 775 6.56 16.08 -22.22
CA GLY A 775 6.80 15.92 -23.65
C GLY A 775 8.29 16.04 -23.93
N ILE A 776 8.90 14.99 -24.46
CA ILE A 776 10.34 14.81 -24.60
C ILE A 776 10.66 14.57 -26.07
N ASN A 777 11.64 15.28 -26.62
CA ASN A 777 12.12 15.02 -27.95
C ASN A 777 12.75 13.60 -28.02
N LYS A 778 12.28 12.74 -28.93
CA LYS A 778 12.69 11.34 -29.01
C LYS A 778 14.15 11.14 -29.44
N GLU A 779 14.75 12.12 -30.14
CA GLU A 779 16.11 11.98 -30.68
C GLU A 779 17.18 12.30 -29.62
N ASP A 780 16.97 13.34 -28.79
CA ASP A 780 17.97 13.84 -27.87
C ASP A 780 17.56 13.84 -26.39
N GLY A 781 16.34 13.39 -26.06
CA GLY A 781 15.85 13.28 -24.70
C GLY A 781 15.55 14.61 -24.00
N LYS A 782 15.53 15.74 -24.74
CA LYS A 782 15.24 17.05 -24.15
C LYS A 782 13.76 17.26 -23.89
N VAL A 783 13.42 17.77 -22.71
CA VAL A 783 12.06 18.21 -22.39
C VAL A 783 11.67 19.41 -23.22
N VAL A 784 10.63 19.28 -24.03
CA VAL A 784 10.09 20.37 -24.89
C VAL A 784 8.75 20.90 -24.39
N TRP A 785 8.07 20.14 -23.53
CA TRP A 785 6.83 20.54 -22.88
C TRP A 785 6.68 19.79 -21.56
N LYS A 786 6.03 20.42 -20.58
CA LYS A 786 5.66 19.78 -19.30
C LYS A 786 4.46 20.44 -18.64
N HIS A 787 3.75 19.68 -17.81
CA HIS A 787 2.66 20.18 -16.98
C HIS A 787 2.71 19.49 -15.61
N ALA A 788 2.82 20.30 -14.55
CA ALA A 788 2.86 19.80 -13.19
C ALA A 788 1.43 19.72 -12.59
N THR A 789 1.11 18.60 -11.97
CA THR A 789 -0.15 18.39 -11.24
C THR A 789 0.04 18.37 -9.72
N GLY A 790 1.23 17.95 -9.26
CA GLY A 790 1.59 17.91 -7.84
C GLY A 790 1.04 16.70 -7.09
N ALA A 791 0.42 15.74 -7.79
CA ALA A 791 0.15 14.40 -7.28
C ALA A 791 0.85 13.37 -8.16
N PRO A 792 1.40 12.27 -7.61
CA PRO A 792 2.15 11.30 -8.41
C PRO A 792 1.27 10.65 -9.47
N MET A 793 1.88 10.21 -10.56
CA MET A 793 1.20 9.54 -11.66
C MET A 793 1.77 8.14 -11.85
N PHE A 794 0.90 7.15 -11.89
CA PHE A 794 1.26 5.73 -12.02
C PHE A 794 0.56 5.05 -13.19
N GLY A 795 -0.63 5.52 -13.59
CA GLY A 795 -1.33 5.07 -14.79
C GLY A 795 -0.68 5.61 -16.06
N SER A 796 -0.50 4.74 -17.07
CA SER A 796 0.14 5.10 -18.33
C SER A 796 -0.69 6.11 -19.12
N VAL A 797 -0.02 6.84 -19.99
CA VAL A 797 -0.61 7.86 -20.85
C VAL A 797 -1.45 7.23 -21.96
N ALA A 798 -2.62 7.80 -22.27
CA ALA A 798 -3.44 7.42 -23.43
C ALA A 798 -3.43 8.54 -24.47
N LEU A 799 -3.43 8.14 -25.75
CA LEU A 799 -3.32 9.07 -26.88
C LEU A 799 -4.27 8.69 -28.01
N SER A 800 -5.12 9.62 -28.43
CA SER A 800 -6.00 9.42 -29.57
C SER A 800 -6.25 10.74 -30.30
N GLY A 801 -5.99 10.78 -31.61
CA GLY A 801 -6.14 11.99 -32.41
C GLY A 801 -5.23 13.11 -31.92
N ASN A 802 -5.81 14.23 -31.47
CA ASN A 802 -5.07 15.31 -30.84
C ASN A 802 -5.12 15.31 -29.31
N ALA A 803 -5.72 14.28 -28.71
CA ALA A 803 -6.00 14.23 -27.28
C ALA A 803 -4.97 13.35 -26.56
N LEU A 804 -4.31 13.93 -25.55
CA LEU A 804 -3.44 13.27 -24.59
C LEU A 804 -4.17 13.21 -23.24
N VAL A 805 -4.39 12.01 -22.72
CA VAL A 805 -5.11 11.76 -21.45
C VAL A 805 -4.17 11.18 -20.41
N VAL A 806 -4.19 11.76 -19.22
CA VAL A 806 -3.46 11.25 -18.05
C VAL A 806 -4.34 11.33 -16.82
N SER A 807 -3.99 10.55 -15.79
CA SER A 807 -4.61 10.60 -14.48
C SER A 807 -3.56 10.70 -13.39
N ASP A 808 -3.87 11.41 -12.30
CA ASP A 808 -3.01 11.48 -11.13
C ASP A 808 -3.59 10.70 -9.93
N PHE A 809 -2.74 10.44 -8.96
CA PHE A 809 -3.12 9.72 -7.75
C PHE A 809 -4.15 10.46 -6.89
N GLY A 810 -4.24 11.79 -7.02
CA GLY A 810 -5.27 12.62 -6.38
C GLY A 810 -6.66 12.44 -6.96
N GLY A 811 -6.84 11.57 -7.97
CA GLY A 811 -8.13 11.27 -8.59
C GLY A 811 -8.53 12.21 -9.72
N ASN A 812 -7.65 13.10 -10.14
CA ASN A 812 -7.92 13.97 -11.28
C ASN A 812 -7.57 13.25 -12.59
N VAL A 813 -8.44 13.43 -13.57
CA VAL A 813 -8.21 13.07 -14.98
C VAL A 813 -8.01 14.37 -15.76
N TYR A 814 -6.97 14.41 -16.56
CA TYR A 814 -6.60 15.57 -17.38
C TYR A 814 -6.62 15.19 -18.86
N LEU A 815 -7.16 16.06 -19.68
CA LEU A 815 -7.04 15.95 -21.11
C LEU A 815 -6.37 17.20 -21.68
N PHE A 816 -5.27 16.97 -22.39
CA PHE A 816 -4.51 17.98 -23.09
C PHE A 816 -4.68 17.83 -24.59
N CYS A 817 -4.82 18.92 -25.31
CA CYS A 817 -4.83 18.97 -26.78
C CYS A 817 -4.50 20.40 -27.25
N LYS A 818 -4.49 20.63 -28.60
CA LYS A 818 -4.30 21.93 -29.20
C LYS A 818 -5.27 22.15 -30.35
#